data_58ec8c808b91ba2f9a1d942078fedd4a
#
_entry.id   58ec8c808b91ba2f9a1d942078fedd4a
#
_cell.length_a   1.000
_cell.length_b   1.000
_cell.length_c   1.000
_cell.angle_alpha   90.00
_cell.angle_beta   90.00
_cell.angle_gamma   90.00
#
_symmetry.space_group_name_H-M   'P 1'
#
loop_
_entity.id
_entity.type
_entity.pdbx_description
1 polymer ?
#
loop_
_entity_poly.entity_id
_entity_poly.type
_entity_poly.pdbx_seq_one_letter_code
_entity_poly.pdbx_strand_id
1 'polypeptide(L)'
;MQNRPAVTSEILGAIGAVEDWIPKYGHPVTKHVQHLEGNRFMVTLAMRGVPFEVHENVAMERMFDRDTEAYSKLGRDLGGRLGYHATFVRQRVSFDRVYRFKQRFLQWFVREYIGRRFGDEKFFENRYYLSLILQYGDFDDGLKEIGSLAKQALLQFAEYEAELLEVYERKHMNGTKMLFSPLYGLVSYLVNGKTGDLPVAAEPGTDVIPSSHLHFGYNTLEIGASDVPAYRRVATCLDLRSCPEKPGWGQLDPLITLNMEFTITHTFNCMTGFESNRTIDSAINKLESAGDKAKHQVKELRDAQGYVNTGELSFGEYHGAAVIYGETAKEALESADRFASRSRNECGVEWSPATGSAPFTYFSQVPGARVKPRPKVQSSRNFAAMYTCHDYSSGKAEGNPIGDGSAVIPFRSDSGVYNYSSHASRVGDINVSEKVAGHFEAKGTTGSGKSTVIVAATGMLSRFDPMLFVLDKGRGWEVFIRAMGGAYVYLEKGKPTGWAPFELTDTPDNREFLYGLVELCGRKNGVDHQGKPIRIDLTASEKIHCRNAVDAVMGVDDVRLRRFSLLLDSIPDEGEDGLRARLSIWCKSEGGRFWWVFDNAPNLSLNMSEQRWIGFDVEAFLVENYEPSEPAFAYLFHLKKLMRREGTLMLTVIEEYWLPLRFRTIREQIEETLASGRKEGEFMGLITQQPEQAQRAADLFPALRSLVATKIWLADPAAEEEAYLRDGMTRKEFREFKKLTPQSRRFLIKQGNQSAFASFDLSGLDDAIAVFSGDRENALICDGVRAEFGDDPDVWLPVHLYRVFERKLRTRLAAKHGADERLWSAELQRGLERKRAELAQVYPPVNQPVDDDVFA
;
A
#
# COMPACT_ATOMS: atom_id res chain seq x y z
N MET A 1 13.74 4.69 44.02
CA MET A 1 14.63 3.60 44.50
C MET A 1 14.31 3.28 45.96
N GLN A 2 13.18 2.73 46.26
CA GLN A 2 12.91 2.29 47.60
C GLN A 2 12.08 1.01 47.57
N ASN A 3 12.59 0.03 48.29
CA ASN A 3 12.00 -1.23 48.64
C ASN A 3 11.74 -2.20 47.50
N ARG A 4 12.80 -2.89 47.10
CA ARG A 4 12.60 -4.26 46.64
C ARG A 4 11.95 -5.03 47.77
N PRO A 5 10.81 -5.72 47.53
CA PRO A 5 10.38 -6.70 48.48
C PRO A 5 11.52 -7.74 48.62
N ALA A 6 11.87 -8.06 49.82
CA ALA A 6 12.90 -9.06 50.15
C ALA A 6 12.67 -10.39 49.38
N VAL A 7 11.42 -10.73 49.15
CA VAL A 7 10.99 -11.91 48.38
C VAL A 7 11.48 -11.88 46.93
N THR A 8 11.54 -10.71 46.28
CA THR A 8 11.97 -10.64 44.86
C THR A 8 13.48 -10.78 44.73
N SER A 9 14.23 -10.22 45.68
CA SER A 9 15.68 -10.38 45.71
C SER A 9 16.11 -11.80 46.11
N GLU A 10 15.35 -12.47 46.97
CA GLU A 10 15.57 -13.89 47.28
C GLU A 10 15.24 -14.80 46.13
N ILE A 11 14.17 -14.54 45.40
CA ILE A 11 13.83 -15.28 44.18
C ILE A 11 14.91 -15.08 43.10
N LEU A 12 15.37 -13.86 42.83
CA LEU A 12 16.42 -13.57 41.87
C LEU A 12 17.76 -14.21 42.29
N GLY A 13 18.10 -14.16 43.55
CA GLY A 13 19.31 -14.82 44.09
C GLY A 13 19.28 -16.34 43.94
N ALA A 14 18.10 -16.94 43.91
CA ALA A 14 17.90 -18.39 43.75
C ALA A 14 17.80 -18.84 42.28
N ILE A 15 17.61 -17.92 41.35
CA ILE A 15 17.25 -18.23 39.96
C ILE A 15 18.46 -18.37 39.03
N GLY A 16 19.62 -17.80 39.37
CA GLY A 16 20.84 -17.90 38.57
C GLY A 16 20.86 -16.91 37.38
N ALA A 17 21.70 -17.22 36.40
CA ALA A 17 21.91 -16.38 35.21
C ALA A 17 20.72 -16.50 34.23
N VAL A 18 20.60 -15.54 33.33
CA VAL A 18 19.52 -15.51 32.33
C VAL A 18 19.54 -16.74 31.42
N GLU A 19 20.70 -17.25 31.12
CA GLU A 19 20.97 -18.49 30.37
C GLU A 19 20.31 -19.73 31.00
N ASP A 20 20.03 -19.73 32.31
CA ASP A 20 19.38 -20.83 33.01
C ASP A 20 17.86 -20.83 32.86
N TRP A 21 17.29 -19.69 32.46
CA TRP A 21 15.85 -19.50 32.31
C TRP A 21 15.34 -19.73 30.87
N ILE A 22 16.17 -19.46 29.88
CA ILE A 22 15.81 -19.73 28.51
C ILE A 22 16.00 -21.20 28.16
N PRO A 23 15.23 -21.75 27.21
CA PRO A 23 15.46 -23.09 26.68
C PRO A 23 16.88 -23.24 26.19
N LYS A 24 17.49 -24.39 26.42
CA LYS A 24 18.85 -24.66 25.90
C LYS A 24 18.77 -24.86 24.39
N TYR A 25 19.02 -23.78 23.65
CA TYR A 25 19.14 -23.79 22.19
C TYR A 25 20.52 -24.32 21.81
N GLY A 26 20.53 -25.48 21.15
CA GLY A 26 21.75 -25.99 20.49
C GLY A 26 22.03 -25.21 19.18
N HIS A 27 22.80 -25.84 18.30
CA HIS A 27 22.97 -25.32 16.93
C HIS A 27 21.76 -25.65 16.06
N PRO A 28 21.48 -24.86 15.02
CA PRO A 28 20.53 -25.23 13.98
C PRO A 28 20.96 -26.53 13.29
N VAL A 29 20.06 -27.51 13.20
CA VAL A 29 20.33 -28.81 12.57
C VAL A 29 20.21 -28.73 11.06
N THR A 30 19.23 -27.93 10.61
CA THR A 30 19.04 -27.55 9.19
C THR A 30 18.80 -26.05 9.11
N LYS A 31 18.56 -25.53 7.93
CA LYS A 31 18.26 -24.09 7.77
C LYS A 31 17.10 -23.61 8.64
N HIS A 32 16.10 -24.48 8.90
CA HIS A 32 14.87 -24.13 9.61
C HIS A 32 14.58 -24.99 10.85
N VAL A 33 15.38 -26.01 11.16
CA VAL A 33 15.19 -26.86 12.33
C VAL A 33 16.20 -26.52 13.41
N GLN A 34 15.69 -26.10 14.54
CA GLN A 34 16.46 -25.80 15.74
C GLN A 34 16.42 -27.00 16.70
N HIS A 35 17.58 -27.42 17.21
CA HIS A 35 17.65 -28.39 18.28
C HIS A 35 17.48 -27.74 19.67
N LEU A 36 16.65 -28.36 20.51
CA LEU A 36 16.42 -27.98 21.91
C LEU A 36 16.84 -29.15 22.81
N GLU A 37 17.18 -28.85 24.06
CA GLU A 37 17.43 -29.89 25.08
C GLU A 37 16.24 -30.81 25.27
N GLY A 38 16.50 -32.03 25.78
CA GLY A 38 15.49 -33.03 26.05
C GLY A 38 14.90 -33.70 24.82
N ASN A 39 15.73 -33.88 23.78
CA ASN A 39 15.36 -34.55 22.52
C ASN A 39 14.17 -33.87 21.86
N ARG A 40 14.27 -32.56 21.67
CA ARG A 40 13.23 -31.78 20.98
C ARG A 40 13.79 -31.08 19.77
N PHE A 41 12.99 -31.07 18.70
CA PHE A 41 13.16 -30.19 17.56
C PHE A 41 12.12 -29.09 17.54
N MET A 42 12.49 -27.95 17.00
CA MET A 42 11.60 -26.82 16.82
C MET A 42 11.75 -26.25 15.41
N VAL A 43 10.62 -25.95 14.79
CA VAL A 43 10.51 -25.10 13.59
C VAL A 43 9.61 -23.93 13.92
N THR A 44 9.93 -22.74 13.40
CA THR A 44 9.15 -21.53 13.63
C THR A 44 8.72 -20.93 12.30
N LEU A 45 7.42 -20.68 12.18
CA LEU A 45 6.82 -19.92 11.10
C LEU A 45 6.67 -18.46 11.53
N ALA A 46 7.07 -17.55 10.66
CA ALA A 46 6.63 -16.16 10.71
C ALA A 46 5.38 -16.03 9.83
N MET A 47 4.36 -15.32 10.32
CA MET A 47 3.09 -15.14 9.61
C MET A 47 2.69 -13.68 9.61
N ARG A 48 1.98 -13.28 8.58
CA ARG A 48 1.34 -11.95 8.50
C ARG A 48 -0.14 -12.09 8.82
N GLY A 49 -0.68 -11.08 9.46
CA GLY A 49 -2.11 -11.07 9.76
C GLY A 49 -2.94 -10.81 8.49
N VAL A 50 -4.11 -11.42 8.43
CA VAL A 50 -5.09 -11.17 7.37
C VAL A 50 -5.84 -9.86 7.67
N PRO A 51 -6.06 -8.98 6.68
CA PRO A 51 -6.84 -7.76 6.84
C PRO A 51 -8.32 -8.06 7.14
N PHE A 52 -8.66 -8.22 8.40
CA PHE A 52 -9.99 -8.67 8.82
C PHE A 52 -11.12 -7.64 8.57
N GLU A 53 -10.78 -6.35 8.49
CA GLU A 53 -11.78 -5.29 8.26
C GLU A 53 -12.47 -5.36 6.90
N VAL A 54 -11.83 -5.96 5.92
CA VAL A 54 -12.29 -5.98 4.53
C VAL A 54 -12.92 -7.31 4.13
N HIS A 55 -12.67 -8.37 4.91
CA HIS A 55 -13.26 -9.69 4.67
C HIS A 55 -14.67 -9.81 5.26
N GLU A 56 -15.56 -10.50 4.57
CA GLU A 56 -16.90 -10.81 5.06
C GLU A 56 -16.83 -11.73 6.29
N ASN A 57 -17.73 -11.53 7.25
CA ASN A 57 -17.74 -12.31 8.50
C ASN A 57 -17.80 -13.82 8.26
N VAL A 58 -18.56 -14.26 7.26
CA VAL A 58 -18.66 -15.69 6.88
C VAL A 58 -17.31 -16.25 6.41
N ALA A 59 -16.52 -15.46 5.72
CA ALA A 59 -15.16 -15.87 5.31
C ALA A 59 -14.25 -16.00 6.53
N MET A 60 -14.33 -15.06 7.47
CA MET A 60 -13.55 -15.08 8.71
C MET A 60 -13.93 -16.28 9.61
N GLU A 61 -15.22 -16.59 9.70
CA GLU A 61 -15.69 -17.79 10.42
C GLU A 61 -15.13 -19.08 9.81
N ARG A 62 -15.15 -19.19 8.48
CA ARG A 62 -14.58 -20.37 7.79
C ARG A 62 -13.06 -20.49 8.02
N MET A 63 -12.33 -19.39 8.02
CA MET A 63 -10.90 -19.39 8.34
C MET A 63 -10.66 -19.87 9.77
N PHE A 64 -11.43 -19.36 10.72
CA PHE A 64 -11.35 -19.74 12.13
C PHE A 64 -11.65 -21.24 12.36
N ASP A 65 -12.68 -21.79 11.70
CA ASP A 65 -13.02 -23.20 11.81
C ASP A 65 -11.92 -24.08 11.19
N ARG A 66 -11.36 -23.67 10.04
CA ARG A 66 -10.24 -24.35 9.39
C ARG A 66 -8.98 -24.33 10.28
N ASP A 67 -8.66 -23.20 10.93
CA ASP A 67 -7.50 -23.11 11.80
C ASP A 67 -7.68 -23.97 13.06
N THR A 68 -8.90 -24.00 13.63
CA THR A 68 -9.26 -24.90 14.71
C THR A 68 -9.00 -26.36 14.35
N GLU A 69 -9.43 -26.76 13.14
CA GLU A 69 -9.22 -28.11 12.61
C GLU A 69 -7.73 -28.39 12.33
N ALA A 70 -6.98 -27.39 11.82
CA ALA A 70 -5.55 -27.51 11.59
C ALA A 70 -4.78 -27.83 12.86
N TYR A 71 -5.01 -27.08 13.92
CA TYR A 71 -4.38 -27.33 15.22
C TYR A 71 -4.79 -28.70 15.80
N SER A 72 -6.03 -29.12 15.57
CA SER A 72 -6.47 -30.44 15.99
C SER A 72 -5.78 -31.56 15.21
N LYS A 73 -5.75 -31.48 13.87
CA LYS A 73 -5.18 -32.51 13.00
C LYS A 73 -3.68 -32.69 13.16
N LEU A 74 -2.92 -31.59 13.20
CA LEU A 74 -1.46 -31.64 13.36
C LEU A 74 -1.05 -32.28 14.70
N GLY A 75 -1.84 -32.08 15.76
CA GLY A 75 -1.55 -32.60 17.10
C GLY A 75 -2.13 -33.97 17.43
N ARG A 76 -3.12 -34.45 16.67
CA ARG A 76 -3.96 -35.63 17.00
C ARG A 76 -3.18 -36.91 17.24
N ASP A 77 -2.27 -37.21 16.33
CA ASP A 77 -1.53 -38.48 16.33
C ASP A 77 -0.28 -38.42 17.21
N LEU A 78 0.20 -37.24 17.50
CA LEU A 78 1.43 -36.98 18.24
C LEU A 78 1.20 -36.75 19.76
N GLY A 79 -0.01 -36.28 20.10
CA GLY A 79 -0.37 -36.00 21.49
C GLY A 79 0.67 -35.10 22.18
N GLY A 80 1.04 -35.45 23.40
CA GLY A 80 2.02 -34.71 24.21
C GLY A 80 3.42 -34.59 23.61
N ARG A 81 3.73 -35.29 22.49
CA ARG A 81 4.99 -35.10 21.78
C ARG A 81 5.03 -33.81 20.95
N LEU A 82 3.87 -33.22 20.60
CA LEU A 82 3.75 -31.97 19.88
C LEU A 82 3.22 -30.86 20.76
N GLY A 83 3.95 -29.76 20.81
CA GLY A 83 3.51 -28.50 21.40
C GLY A 83 3.53 -27.35 20.40
N TYR A 84 2.57 -26.48 20.51
CA TYR A 84 2.52 -25.18 19.83
C TYR A 84 2.97 -24.08 20.77
N HIS A 85 3.75 -23.15 20.25
CA HIS A 85 4.13 -21.91 20.91
C HIS A 85 3.85 -20.75 19.95
N ALA A 86 2.73 -20.07 20.19
CA ALA A 86 2.26 -18.96 19.38
C ALA A 86 2.63 -17.65 20.05
N THR A 87 3.31 -16.76 19.32
CA THR A 87 3.74 -15.45 19.81
C THR A 87 3.21 -14.36 18.90
N PHE A 88 2.45 -13.46 19.47
CA PHE A 88 2.08 -12.19 18.84
C PHE A 88 2.99 -11.09 19.39
N VAL A 89 3.56 -10.33 18.49
CA VAL A 89 4.44 -9.19 18.80
C VAL A 89 3.83 -7.94 18.21
N ARG A 90 3.51 -6.97 19.07
CA ARG A 90 3.22 -5.60 18.65
C ARG A 90 4.41 -4.73 19.01
N GLN A 91 5.18 -4.38 18.00
CA GLN A 91 6.44 -3.69 18.14
C GLN A 91 6.33 -2.25 17.68
N ARG A 92 6.93 -1.34 18.45
CA ARG A 92 7.10 0.05 18.01
C ARG A 92 8.10 0.12 16.87
N VAL A 93 7.72 0.82 15.81
CA VAL A 93 8.57 1.10 14.65
C VAL A 93 8.71 2.60 14.46
N SER A 94 9.91 3.05 14.09
CA SER A 94 10.14 4.41 13.67
C SER A 94 9.90 4.55 12.16
N PHE A 95 9.46 5.73 11.74
CA PHE A 95 9.34 6.05 10.33
C PHE A 95 10.55 6.86 9.90
N ASP A 96 11.70 6.18 9.71
CA ASP A 96 13.01 6.81 9.44
C ASP A 96 13.36 6.82 7.95
N ARG A 97 12.35 6.84 7.07
CA ARG A 97 12.61 6.80 5.63
C ARG A 97 13.02 8.16 5.11
N VAL A 98 14.17 8.19 4.46
CA VAL A 98 14.70 9.36 3.78
C VAL A 98 14.38 9.24 2.28
N TYR A 99 13.63 10.19 1.77
CA TYR A 99 13.35 10.32 0.34
C TYR A 99 14.18 11.45 -0.24
N ARG A 100 14.79 11.23 -1.40
CA ARG A 100 15.62 12.24 -2.08
C ARG A 100 15.02 12.58 -3.44
N PHE A 101 14.85 13.85 -3.71
CA PHE A 101 14.31 14.40 -4.96
C PHE A 101 15.25 15.42 -5.57
N LYS A 102 15.30 15.45 -6.91
CA LYS A 102 16.03 16.49 -7.65
C LYS A 102 15.33 17.85 -7.57
N GLN A 103 13.99 17.84 -7.54
CA GLN A 103 13.15 19.03 -7.49
C GLN A 103 13.04 19.55 -6.05
N ARG A 104 13.41 20.80 -5.82
CA ARG A 104 13.36 21.46 -4.51
C ARG A 104 11.97 21.43 -3.88
N PHE A 105 10.93 21.63 -4.70
CA PHE A 105 9.54 21.55 -4.24
C PHE A 105 9.20 20.18 -3.64
N LEU A 106 9.54 19.09 -4.32
CA LEU A 106 9.25 17.74 -3.83
C LEU A 106 10.10 17.40 -2.59
N GLN A 107 11.34 17.84 -2.53
CA GLN A 107 12.19 17.66 -1.35
C GLN A 107 11.62 18.37 -0.14
N TRP A 108 11.14 19.61 -0.33
CA TRP A 108 10.41 20.37 0.72
C TRP A 108 9.12 19.65 1.10
N PHE A 109 8.30 19.28 0.12
CA PHE A 109 7.01 18.63 0.34
C PHE A 109 7.16 17.36 1.18
N VAL A 110 8.10 16.46 0.81
CA VAL A 110 8.26 15.20 1.52
C VAL A 110 8.71 15.41 2.96
N ARG A 111 9.64 16.34 3.20
CA ARG A 111 10.10 16.68 4.54
C ARG A 111 8.94 17.19 5.41
N GLU A 112 8.17 18.13 4.91
CA GLU A 112 7.03 18.69 5.64
C GLU A 112 5.90 17.68 5.83
N TYR A 113 5.60 16.90 4.80
CA TYR A 113 4.57 15.86 4.85
C TYR A 113 4.92 14.78 5.86
N ILE A 114 6.13 14.22 5.76
CA ILE A 114 6.62 13.21 6.69
C ILE A 114 6.70 13.78 8.12
N GLY A 115 7.32 14.94 8.30
CA GLY A 115 7.45 15.56 9.61
C GLY A 115 6.11 15.82 10.29
N ARG A 116 5.11 16.34 9.56
CA ARG A 116 3.79 16.65 10.13
C ARG A 116 2.87 15.45 10.31
N ARG A 117 3.00 14.42 9.48
CA ARG A 117 2.06 13.28 9.49
C ARG A 117 2.63 12.03 10.14
N PHE A 118 3.95 11.95 10.29
CA PHE A 118 4.64 10.77 10.81
C PHE A 118 5.70 11.08 11.89
N GLY A 119 6.13 12.34 12.05
CA GLY A 119 7.26 12.70 12.91
C GLY A 119 7.04 12.51 14.41
N ASP A 120 5.86 12.87 14.92
CA ASP A 120 5.57 12.88 16.37
C ASP A 120 4.78 11.67 16.84
N GLU A 121 4.39 10.76 15.95
CA GLU A 121 3.54 9.63 16.31
C GLU A 121 4.33 8.33 16.48
N LYS A 122 3.90 7.55 17.46
CA LYS A 122 4.39 6.18 17.67
C LYS A 122 3.64 5.26 16.71
N PHE A 123 4.36 4.59 15.82
CA PHE A 123 3.80 3.55 14.94
C PHE A 123 4.10 2.18 15.51
N PHE A 124 3.21 1.23 15.22
CA PHE A 124 3.34 -0.14 15.68
C PHE A 124 3.12 -1.08 14.50
N GLU A 125 3.91 -2.15 14.47
CA GLU A 125 3.80 -3.26 13.53
C GLU A 125 3.41 -4.51 14.28
N ASN A 126 2.51 -5.31 13.71
CA ASN A 126 2.08 -6.58 14.25
C ASN A 126 2.81 -7.71 13.53
N ARG A 127 3.30 -8.69 14.30
CA ARG A 127 3.97 -9.89 13.80
C ARG A 127 3.49 -11.11 14.55
N TYR A 128 3.30 -12.18 13.80
CA TYR A 128 2.84 -13.47 14.33
C TYR A 128 3.90 -14.53 14.11
N TYR A 129 4.18 -15.33 15.13
CA TYR A 129 5.12 -16.43 15.08
C TYR A 129 4.48 -17.67 15.66
N LEU A 130 4.56 -18.79 14.93
CA LEU A 130 4.09 -20.09 15.38
C LEU A 130 5.26 -21.08 15.39
N SER A 131 5.67 -21.51 16.58
CA SER A 131 6.70 -22.55 16.74
C SER A 131 6.04 -23.89 17.00
N LEU A 132 6.41 -24.90 16.21
CA LEU A 132 6.07 -26.30 16.40
C LEU A 132 7.24 -26.96 17.10
N ILE A 133 6.99 -27.60 18.26
CA ILE A 133 8.00 -28.22 19.09
C ILE A 133 7.67 -29.70 19.18
N LEU A 134 8.54 -30.54 18.60
CA LEU A 134 8.35 -31.99 18.55
C LEU A 134 9.37 -32.69 19.45
N GLN A 135 8.88 -33.52 20.36
CA GLN A 135 9.75 -34.45 21.10
C GLN A 135 9.97 -35.70 20.26
N TYR A 136 11.23 -36.07 20.06
CA TYR A 136 11.61 -37.25 19.29
C TYR A 136 12.20 -38.36 20.16
N GLY A 137 12.08 -39.60 19.65
CA GLY A 137 12.79 -40.74 20.24
C GLY A 137 14.12 -41.02 19.55
N ASP A 138 14.08 -41.19 18.24
CA ASP A 138 15.22 -41.28 17.33
C ASP A 138 15.48 -39.94 16.62
N PHE A 139 16.74 -39.57 16.45
CA PHE A 139 17.14 -38.28 15.88
C PHE A 139 16.74 -38.13 14.40
N ASP A 140 17.08 -39.14 13.57
CA ASP A 140 16.85 -39.08 12.13
C ASP A 140 15.37 -39.17 11.76
N ASP A 141 14.63 -40.00 12.49
CA ASP A 141 13.18 -40.12 12.31
C ASP A 141 12.46 -38.85 12.81
N GLY A 142 12.91 -38.29 13.95
CA GLY A 142 12.38 -37.03 14.45
C GLY A 142 12.64 -35.86 13.49
N LEU A 143 13.81 -35.85 12.82
CA LEU A 143 14.13 -34.83 11.82
C LEU A 143 13.22 -34.92 10.58
N LYS A 144 12.92 -36.14 10.10
CA LYS A 144 11.96 -36.35 9.00
C LYS A 144 10.54 -35.94 9.43
N GLU A 145 10.13 -36.30 10.64
CA GLU A 145 8.80 -36.01 11.20
C GLU A 145 8.59 -34.50 11.33
N ILE A 146 9.53 -33.74 11.95
CA ILE A 146 9.41 -32.27 12.07
C ILE A 146 9.43 -31.59 10.70
N GLY A 147 10.23 -32.07 9.76
CA GLY A 147 10.27 -31.58 8.38
C GLY A 147 8.95 -31.78 7.64
N SER A 148 8.26 -32.89 7.87
CA SER A 148 6.91 -33.14 7.35
C SER A 148 5.88 -32.21 7.97
N LEU A 149 5.91 -32.05 9.28
CA LEU A 149 5.04 -31.13 10.01
C LEU A 149 5.22 -29.67 9.53
N ALA A 150 6.45 -29.24 9.31
CA ALA A 150 6.76 -27.90 8.78
C ALA A 150 6.11 -27.66 7.42
N LYS A 151 6.21 -28.64 6.50
CA LYS A 151 5.57 -28.56 5.18
C LYS A 151 4.04 -28.53 5.27
N GLN A 152 3.45 -29.35 6.14
CA GLN A 152 2.01 -29.35 6.38
C GLN A 152 1.54 -28.01 6.96
N ALA A 153 2.26 -27.46 7.92
CA ALA A 153 1.94 -26.17 8.52
C ALA A 153 2.05 -25.02 7.49
N LEU A 154 3.07 -24.99 6.63
CA LEU A 154 3.18 -24.02 5.54
C LEU A 154 1.98 -24.06 4.60
N LEU A 155 1.51 -25.24 4.21
CA LEU A 155 0.33 -25.38 3.37
C LEU A 155 -0.94 -24.93 4.08
N GLN A 156 -1.07 -25.28 5.37
CA GLN A 156 -2.25 -24.98 6.16
C GLN A 156 -2.41 -23.48 6.42
N PHE A 157 -1.29 -22.81 6.71
CA PHE A 157 -1.27 -21.38 7.04
C PHE A 157 -0.83 -20.49 5.85
N ALA A 158 -0.92 -20.99 4.62
CA ALA A 158 -0.51 -20.26 3.42
C ALA A 158 -1.27 -18.93 3.22
N GLU A 159 -2.53 -18.85 3.65
CA GLU A 159 -3.32 -17.60 3.59
C GLU A 159 -2.77 -16.49 4.49
N TYR A 160 -2.02 -16.85 5.53
CA TYR A 160 -1.31 -15.91 6.42
C TYR A 160 0.09 -15.56 5.91
N GLU A 161 0.41 -15.84 4.65
CA GLU A 161 1.76 -15.66 4.08
C GLU A 161 2.85 -16.28 4.97
N ALA A 162 2.58 -17.52 5.46
CA ALA A 162 3.47 -18.21 6.38
C ALA A 162 4.81 -18.57 5.73
N GLU A 163 5.90 -18.23 6.38
CA GLU A 163 7.28 -18.52 5.98
C GLU A 163 8.06 -19.14 7.14
N LEU A 164 8.96 -20.09 6.84
CA LEU A 164 9.86 -20.63 7.86
C LEU A 164 10.96 -19.61 8.18
N LEU A 165 11.29 -19.45 9.45
CA LEU A 165 12.48 -18.72 9.86
C LEU A 165 13.71 -19.56 9.50
N GLU A 166 14.40 -19.17 8.42
CA GLU A 166 15.54 -19.88 7.90
C GLU A 166 16.86 -19.17 8.21
N VAL A 167 17.87 -19.94 8.60
CA VAL A 167 19.25 -19.46 8.71
C VAL A 167 19.74 -19.09 7.31
N TYR A 168 20.30 -17.90 7.18
CA TYR A 168 20.79 -17.37 5.92
C TYR A 168 22.23 -16.85 6.02
N GLU A 169 22.90 -16.78 4.87
CA GLU A 169 24.28 -16.29 4.77
C GLU A 169 24.28 -14.78 4.45
N ARG A 170 25.05 -14.02 5.19
CA ARG A 170 25.31 -12.61 4.93
C ARG A 170 26.81 -12.35 4.78
N LYS A 171 27.20 -11.61 3.74
CA LYS A 171 28.57 -11.14 3.58
C LYS A 171 28.81 -9.89 4.42
N HIS A 172 29.83 -9.94 5.24
CA HIS A 172 30.31 -8.78 5.98
C HIS A 172 31.15 -7.87 5.04
N MET A 173 31.35 -6.58 5.44
CA MET A 173 32.12 -5.61 4.65
C MET A 173 33.57 -6.06 4.33
N ASN A 174 34.18 -6.93 5.16
CA ASN A 174 35.49 -7.51 4.94
C ASN A 174 35.49 -8.76 4.02
N GLY A 175 34.35 -9.12 3.44
CA GLY A 175 34.18 -10.28 2.55
C GLY A 175 33.92 -11.60 3.27
N THR A 176 34.00 -11.66 4.61
CA THR A 176 33.71 -12.88 5.37
C THR A 176 32.23 -13.20 5.31
N LYS A 177 31.89 -14.47 5.11
CA LYS A 177 30.52 -14.97 5.13
C LYS A 177 30.15 -15.42 6.54
N MET A 178 29.05 -14.97 7.05
CA MET A 178 28.51 -15.36 8.37
C MET A 178 27.07 -15.83 8.23
N LEU A 179 26.72 -16.85 9.01
CA LEU A 179 25.33 -17.33 9.10
C LEU A 179 24.58 -16.51 10.15
N PHE A 180 23.37 -16.12 9.83
CA PHE A 180 22.46 -15.41 10.74
C PHE A 180 21.17 -16.21 10.94
N SER A 181 20.61 -16.14 12.15
CA SER A 181 19.40 -16.82 12.53
C SER A 181 18.29 -15.81 12.90
N PRO A 182 17.21 -15.71 12.10
CA PRO A 182 16.05 -14.91 12.47
C PRO A 182 15.36 -15.42 13.74
N LEU A 183 15.41 -16.73 14.01
CA LEU A 183 14.92 -17.29 15.25
C LEU A 183 15.64 -16.74 16.47
N TYR A 184 16.98 -16.65 16.42
CA TYR A 184 17.77 -16.06 17.51
C TYR A 184 17.45 -14.57 17.66
N GLY A 185 17.18 -13.87 16.55
CA GLY A 185 16.68 -12.49 16.57
C GLY A 185 15.34 -12.33 17.30
N LEU A 186 14.37 -13.20 16.99
CA LEU A 186 13.10 -13.25 17.71
C LEU A 186 13.28 -13.48 19.21
N VAL A 187 14.07 -14.49 19.58
CA VAL A 187 14.31 -14.80 21.01
C VAL A 187 15.06 -13.66 21.69
N SER A 188 16.03 -13.04 21.01
CA SER A 188 16.70 -11.84 21.54
C SER A 188 15.74 -10.67 21.76
N TYR A 189 14.79 -10.45 20.86
CA TYR A 189 13.76 -9.44 21.08
C TYR A 189 12.93 -9.74 22.33
N LEU A 190 12.48 -10.99 22.50
CA LEU A 190 11.67 -11.40 23.64
C LEU A 190 12.42 -11.31 24.97
N VAL A 191 13.72 -11.61 24.99
CA VAL A 191 14.55 -11.64 26.20
C VAL A 191 15.22 -10.29 26.47
N ASN A 192 15.81 -9.66 25.44
CA ASN A 192 16.64 -8.46 25.59
C ASN A 192 15.93 -7.17 25.14
N GLY A 193 14.79 -7.27 24.45
CA GLY A 193 14.15 -6.12 23.81
C GLY A 193 14.92 -5.59 22.58
N LYS A 194 15.89 -6.34 22.03
CA LYS A 194 16.73 -5.92 20.91
C LYS A 194 16.25 -6.52 19.60
N THR A 195 16.13 -5.68 18.58
CA THR A 195 15.74 -6.08 17.24
C THR A 195 16.95 -6.45 16.38
N GLY A 196 16.73 -7.34 15.40
CA GLY A 196 17.74 -7.76 14.43
C GLY A 196 18.18 -9.21 14.61
N ASP A 197 18.58 -9.82 13.50
CA ASP A 197 19.01 -11.21 13.49
C ASP A 197 20.40 -11.37 14.11
N LEU A 198 20.59 -12.46 14.85
CA LEU A 198 21.86 -12.75 15.50
C LEU A 198 22.69 -13.74 14.68
N PRO A 199 24.03 -13.66 14.76
CA PRO A 199 24.89 -14.60 14.09
C PRO A 199 24.82 -16.00 14.77
N VAL A 200 24.96 -17.03 13.94
CA VAL A 200 25.20 -18.40 14.41
C VAL A 200 26.69 -18.55 14.67
N ALA A 201 27.08 -18.57 15.94
CA ALA A 201 28.46 -18.67 16.39
C ALA A 201 28.88 -20.14 16.63
N ALA A 202 30.11 -20.36 17.08
CA ALA A 202 30.60 -21.67 17.51
C ALA A 202 29.96 -22.12 18.85
N GLU A 203 29.54 -21.14 19.67
CA GLU A 203 28.85 -21.37 20.92
C GLU A 203 27.36 -21.71 20.65
N PRO A 204 26.71 -22.47 21.54
CA PRO A 204 25.28 -22.74 21.45
C PRO A 204 24.44 -21.46 21.50
N GLY A 205 23.25 -21.47 20.86
CA GLY A 205 22.35 -20.31 20.85
C GLY A 205 22.01 -19.79 22.25
N THR A 206 21.97 -20.65 23.26
CA THR A 206 21.75 -20.28 24.66
C THR A 206 22.76 -19.26 25.16
N ASP A 207 24.02 -19.36 24.75
CA ASP A 207 25.12 -18.51 25.23
C ASP A 207 25.23 -17.21 24.40
N VAL A 208 24.72 -17.22 23.18
CA VAL A 208 24.77 -16.07 22.24
C VAL A 208 23.59 -15.11 22.43
N ILE A 209 22.39 -15.62 22.75
CA ILE A 209 21.14 -14.84 22.78
C ILE A 209 21.10 -13.85 23.94
N PRO A 210 21.37 -14.23 25.23
CA PRO A 210 21.30 -13.30 26.35
C PRO A 210 22.35 -12.20 26.23
N SER A 211 21.93 -10.96 26.30
CA SER A 211 22.84 -9.81 26.17
C SER A 211 22.44 -8.61 27.03
N SER A 212 21.33 -8.70 27.77
CA SER A 212 20.83 -7.64 28.62
C SER A 212 20.72 -8.06 30.07
N HIS A 213 21.01 -7.16 30.98
CA HIS A 213 20.71 -7.35 32.40
C HIS A 213 19.21 -7.21 32.63
N LEU A 214 18.64 -8.17 33.36
CA LEU A 214 17.25 -8.19 33.77
C LEU A 214 17.11 -7.93 35.25
N HIS A 215 16.29 -6.96 35.62
CA HIS A 215 16.09 -6.60 37.00
C HIS A 215 14.61 -6.66 37.38
N PHE A 216 14.19 -7.72 38.05
CA PHE A 216 12.80 -7.90 38.45
C PHE A 216 12.50 -7.13 39.74
N GLY A 217 11.55 -6.18 39.67
CA GLY A 217 10.90 -5.54 40.77
C GLY A 217 9.64 -6.30 41.22
N TYR A 218 8.80 -5.67 42.04
CA TYR A 218 7.58 -6.31 42.51
C TYR A 218 6.54 -6.54 41.42
N ASN A 219 6.32 -5.51 40.58
CA ASN A 219 5.33 -5.51 39.49
C ASN A 219 5.89 -5.00 38.17
N THR A 220 7.15 -4.70 38.10
CA THR A 220 7.85 -4.22 36.90
C THR A 220 9.20 -4.91 36.77
N LEU A 221 9.66 -5.00 35.54
CA LEU A 221 10.96 -5.53 35.11
C LEU A 221 11.72 -4.44 34.36
N GLU A 222 12.97 -4.18 34.71
CA GLU A 222 13.89 -3.38 33.92
C GLU A 222 14.74 -4.27 33.03
N ILE A 223 14.83 -3.93 31.74
CA ILE A 223 15.58 -4.63 30.71
C ILE A 223 16.67 -3.68 30.19
N GLY A 224 17.92 -4.14 30.17
CA GLY A 224 19.07 -3.36 29.73
C GLY A 224 19.81 -2.62 30.84
N ALA A 225 20.85 -1.86 30.47
CA ALA A 225 21.67 -1.13 31.41
C ALA A 225 20.97 0.17 31.85
N SER A 226 20.88 0.40 33.16
CA SER A 226 20.28 1.60 33.73
C SER A 226 21.09 2.88 33.49
N ASP A 227 22.37 2.75 33.20
CA ASP A 227 23.33 3.82 32.92
C ASP A 227 23.35 4.23 31.43
N VAL A 228 22.74 3.43 30.54
CA VAL A 228 22.61 3.73 29.12
C VAL A 228 21.12 3.83 28.74
N PRO A 229 20.52 5.02 28.85
CA PRO A 229 19.07 5.19 28.68
C PRO A 229 18.52 4.68 27.35
N ALA A 230 19.30 4.77 26.25
CA ALA A 230 18.90 4.30 24.91
C ALA A 230 18.63 2.79 24.84
N TYR A 231 19.16 2.00 25.77
CA TYR A 231 18.99 0.52 25.81
C TYR A 231 18.07 0.08 26.95
N ARG A 232 17.53 1.02 27.71
CA ARG A 232 16.67 0.72 28.86
C ARG A 232 15.22 0.64 28.42
N ARG A 233 14.57 -0.45 28.79
CA ARG A 233 13.11 -0.64 28.67
C ARG A 233 12.56 -1.10 29.99
N VAL A 234 11.32 -0.78 30.26
CA VAL A 234 10.59 -1.30 31.41
C VAL A 234 9.43 -2.14 30.92
N ALA A 235 9.19 -3.27 31.58
CA ALA A 235 8.06 -4.12 31.27
C ALA A 235 7.27 -4.49 32.51
N THR A 236 6.03 -4.90 32.32
CA THR A 236 5.22 -5.60 33.31
C THR A 236 4.62 -6.84 32.70
N CYS A 237 4.46 -7.88 33.51
CA CYS A 237 4.00 -9.18 33.05
C CYS A 237 2.57 -9.45 33.54
N LEU A 238 1.77 -10.05 32.68
CA LEU A 238 0.40 -10.45 32.97
C LEU A 238 0.21 -11.94 32.68
N ASP A 239 -0.40 -12.65 33.65
CA ASP A 239 -0.81 -14.05 33.50
C ASP A 239 -2.27 -14.13 33.04
N LEU A 240 -2.57 -15.01 32.10
CA LEU A 240 -3.94 -15.28 31.66
C LEU A 240 -4.75 -15.93 32.81
N ARG A 241 -5.84 -15.27 33.23
CA ARG A 241 -6.73 -15.73 34.25
C ARG A 241 -7.91 -16.54 33.70
N SER A 242 -8.59 -16.04 32.67
CA SER A 242 -9.70 -16.74 32.04
C SER A 242 -9.73 -16.51 30.55
N CYS A 243 -10.12 -17.56 29.81
CA CYS A 243 -10.44 -17.46 28.36
C CYS A 243 -11.89 -17.03 28.18
N PRO A 244 -12.29 -16.60 26.99
CA PRO A 244 -13.67 -16.22 26.70
C PRO A 244 -14.61 -17.42 26.85
N GLU A 245 -15.83 -17.18 27.33
CA GLU A 245 -16.87 -18.21 27.48
C GLU A 245 -17.28 -18.81 26.12
N LYS A 246 -17.31 -17.97 25.08
CA LYS A 246 -17.63 -18.36 23.70
C LYS A 246 -16.48 -17.95 22.78
N PRO A 247 -15.54 -18.88 22.51
CA PRO A 247 -14.42 -18.59 21.62
C PRO A 247 -14.90 -18.44 20.18
N GLY A 248 -14.50 -17.36 19.53
CA GLY A 248 -14.84 -17.05 18.16
C GLY A 248 -13.71 -16.35 17.42
N TRP A 249 -13.90 -16.15 16.13
CA TRP A 249 -12.95 -15.40 15.34
C TRP A 249 -12.84 -13.94 15.83
N GLY A 250 -11.68 -13.33 15.66
CA GLY A 250 -11.46 -11.93 16.02
C GLY A 250 -11.47 -11.64 17.52
N GLN A 251 -11.32 -12.65 18.36
CA GLN A 251 -11.42 -12.52 19.82
C GLN A 251 -10.46 -11.46 20.40
N LEU A 252 -9.24 -11.36 19.86
CA LEU A 252 -8.24 -10.39 20.32
C LEU A 252 -8.08 -9.17 19.40
N ASP A 253 -8.91 -9.02 18.37
CA ASP A 253 -8.83 -7.88 17.41
C ASP A 253 -8.86 -6.50 18.10
N PRO A 254 -9.62 -6.27 19.18
CA PRO A 254 -9.56 -5.00 19.90
C PRO A 254 -8.17 -4.64 20.47
N LEU A 255 -7.29 -5.62 20.68
CA LEU A 255 -5.96 -5.41 21.25
C LEU A 255 -4.92 -5.03 20.19
N ILE A 256 -5.07 -5.52 18.95
CA ILE A 256 -4.05 -5.30 17.90
C ILE A 256 -3.93 -3.84 17.44
N THR A 257 -4.85 -2.97 17.85
CA THR A 257 -4.84 -1.52 17.56
C THR A 257 -4.38 -0.66 18.72
N LEU A 258 -4.09 -1.25 19.88
CA LEU A 258 -3.66 -0.47 21.04
C LEU A 258 -2.36 0.30 20.75
N ASN A 259 -2.34 1.57 21.14
CA ASN A 259 -1.19 2.44 20.93
C ASN A 259 -0.13 2.20 22.04
N MET A 260 0.40 0.97 22.08
CA MET A 260 1.41 0.50 23.03
C MET A 260 2.16 -0.70 22.49
N GLU A 261 3.33 -0.96 23.03
CA GLU A 261 4.17 -2.09 22.68
C GLU A 261 3.94 -3.25 23.64
N PHE A 262 3.70 -4.45 23.11
CA PHE A 262 3.49 -5.65 23.92
C PHE A 262 3.71 -6.95 23.13
N THR A 263 3.90 -8.04 23.87
CA THR A 263 3.86 -9.41 23.35
C THR A 263 2.75 -10.19 24.03
N ILE A 264 2.09 -11.07 23.28
CA ILE A 264 1.17 -12.08 23.84
C ILE A 264 1.70 -13.44 23.40
N THR A 265 1.79 -14.35 24.33
CA THR A 265 2.25 -15.72 24.07
C THR A 265 1.18 -16.70 24.51
N HIS A 266 0.90 -17.66 23.64
CA HIS A 266 0.00 -18.77 23.91
C HIS A 266 0.75 -20.07 23.64
N THR A 267 0.75 -20.99 24.60
CA THR A 267 1.29 -22.32 24.40
C THR A 267 0.18 -23.36 24.52
N PHE A 268 0.28 -24.38 23.70
CA PHE A 268 -0.69 -25.48 23.67
C PHE A 268 0.05 -26.79 23.46
N ASN A 269 0.11 -27.63 24.50
CA ASN A 269 0.67 -28.97 24.41
C ASN A 269 -0.47 -29.93 24.14
N CYS A 270 -0.42 -30.59 22.99
CA CYS A 270 -1.49 -31.45 22.53
C CYS A 270 -1.74 -32.65 23.49
N MET A 271 -2.95 -33.10 23.57
CA MET A 271 -3.36 -34.36 24.22
C MET A 271 -3.86 -35.33 23.15
N THR A 272 -3.59 -36.60 23.33
CA THR A 272 -4.21 -37.65 22.49
C THR A 272 -5.72 -37.65 22.69
N GLY A 273 -6.47 -38.24 21.76
CA GLY A 273 -7.94 -38.39 21.88
C GLY A 273 -8.34 -39.16 23.15
N PHE A 274 -7.52 -40.15 23.57
CA PHE A 274 -7.74 -40.91 24.82
C PHE A 274 -7.56 -40.03 26.07
N GLU A 275 -6.47 -39.21 26.12
CA GLU A 275 -6.22 -38.28 27.21
C GLU A 275 -7.28 -37.19 27.28
N SER A 276 -7.72 -36.68 26.14
CA SER A 276 -8.79 -35.67 26.02
C SER A 276 -10.11 -36.22 26.60
N ASN A 277 -10.52 -37.41 26.16
CA ASN A 277 -11.76 -38.03 26.63
C ASN A 277 -11.69 -38.31 28.14
N ARG A 278 -10.55 -38.83 28.64
CA ARG A 278 -10.36 -39.06 30.10
C ARG A 278 -10.48 -37.77 30.90
N THR A 279 -9.97 -36.68 30.38
CA THR A 279 -10.03 -35.36 31.02
C THR A 279 -11.48 -34.84 31.06
N ILE A 280 -12.23 -35.00 29.98
CA ILE A 280 -13.64 -34.62 29.89
C ILE A 280 -14.48 -35.47 30.84
N ASP A 281 -14.29 -36.80 30.87
CA ASP A 281 -14.97 -37.69 31.77
C ASP A 281 -14.72 -37.33 33.26
N SER A 282 -13.47 -36.97 33.59
CA SER A 282 -13.14 -36.49 34.93
C SER A 282 -13.88 -35.18 35.30
N ALA A 283 -14.03 -34.26 34.31
CA ALA A 283 -14.77 -33.02 34.50
C ALA A 283 -16.27 -33.27 34.68
N ILE A 284 -16.87 -34.14 33.84
CA ILE A 284 -18.27 -34.55 33.94
C ILE A 284 -18.53 -35.18 35.32
N ASN A 285 -17.69 -36.14 35.76
CA ASN A 285 -17.85 -36.80 37.03
C ASN A 285 -17.78 -35.85 38.23
N LYS A 286 -16.90 -34.83 38.15
CA LYS A 286 -16.80 -33.78 39.19
C LYS A 286 -18.04 -32.91 39.24
N LEU A 287 -18.60 -32.50 38.11
CA LEU A 287 -19.84 -31.71 38.06
C LEU A 287 -21.03 -32.50 38.55
N GLU A 288 -21.16 -33.77 38.14
CA GLU A 288 -22.26 -34.63 38.58
C GLU A 288 -22.15 -34.95 40.10
N SER A 289 -20.95 -35.24 40.61
CA SER A 289 -20.69 -35.51 42.03
C SER A 289 -20.90 -34.29 42.92
N ALA A 290 -20.62 -33.08 42.41
CA ALA A 290 -20.86 -31.83 43.13
C ALA A 290 -22.34 -31.44 43.18
N GLY A 291 -23.22 -32.17 42.51
CA GLY A 291 -24.64 -31.85 42.43
C GLY A 291 -24.92 -30.54 41.71
N ASP A 292 -24.03 -30.14 40.79
CA ASP A 292 -24.14 -28.89 40.06
C ASP A 292 -25.40 -28.88 39.20
N LYS A 293 -26.19 -27.82 39.34
CA LYS A 293 -27.45 -27.64 38.65
C LYS A 293 -27.25 -27.24 37.18
N ALA A 294 -26.01 -26.97 36.77
CA ALA A 294 -25.66 -26.54 35.41
C ALA A 294 -25.61 -27.74 34.42
N LYS A 295 -26.77 -28.40 34.22
CA LYS A 295 -26.91 -29.53 33.27
C LYS A 295 -26.46 -29.19 31.84
N HIS A 296 -26.45 -27.92 31.45
CA HIS A 296 -25.94 -27.49 30.17
C HIS A 296 -24.44 -27.71 30.00
N GLN A 297 -23.64 -27.52 31.05
CA GLN A 297 -22.18 -27.75 31.02
C GLN A 297 -21.84 -29.24 30.82
N VAL A 298 -22.60 -30.15 31.46
CA VAL A 298 -22.42 -31.60 31.23
C VAL A 298 -22.76 -31.96 29.77
N LYS A 299 -23.83 -31.36 29.22
CA LYS A 299 -24.20 -31.57 27.84
C LYS A 299 -23.11 -31.08 26.87
N GLU A 300 -22.61 -29.84 27.06
CA GLU A 300 -21.54 -29.28 26.25
C GLU A 300 -20.27 -30.13 26.30
N LEU A 301 -19.91 -30.68 27.48
CA LEU A 301 -18.75 -31.58 27.58
C LEU A 301 -18.98 -32.91 26.86
N ARG A 302 -20.19 -33.45 26.85
CA ARG A 302 -20.52 -34.64 26.05
C ARG A 302 -20.52 -34.37 24.54
N ASP A 303 -21.01 -33.21 24.12
CA ASP A 303 -20.95 -32.77 22.74
C ASP A 303 -19.47 -32.62 22.29
N ALA A 304 -18.62 -32.03 23.16
CA ALA A 304 -17.18 -31.95 22.94
C ALA A 304 -16.49 -33.30 22.78
N GLN A 305 -16.92 -34.35 23.53
CA GLN A 305 -16.41 -35.73 23.32
C GLN A 305 -16.74 -36.23 21.90
N GLY A 306 -17.93 -35.92 21.37
CA GLY A 306 -18.29 -36.23 19.98
C GLY A 306 -17.27 -35.64 19.02
N TYR A 307 -16.97 -34.37 19.13
CA TYR A 307 -16.00 -33.66 18.24
C TYR A 307 -14.55 -34.15 18.43
N VAL A 308 -14.16 -34.57 19.64
CA VAL A 308 -12.85 -35.21 19.87
C VAL A 308 -12.77 -36.55 19.13
N ASN A 309 -13.84 -37.36 19.18
CA ASN A 309 -13.87 -38.65 18.52
C ASN A 309 -13.86 -38.54 16.97
N THR A 310 -14.48 -37.50 16.40
CA THR A 310 -14.40 -37.20 14.95
C THR A 310 -13.07 -36.57 14.55
N GLY A 311 -12.32 -36.02 15.51
CA GLY A 311 -11.04 -35.34 15.24
C GLY A 311 -11.17 -33.87 14.86
N GLU A 312 -12.37 -33.32 14.94
CA GLU A 312 -12.63 -31.89 14.68
C GLU A 312 -12.11 -31.00 15.80
N LEU A 313 -12.01 -31.55 17.02
CA LEU A 313 -11.56 -30.84 18.21
C LEU A 313 -10.50 -31.67 18.95
N SER A 314 -9.48 -31.01 19.49
CA SER A 314 -8.52 -31.59 20.41
C SER A 314 -8.42 -30.76 21.68
N PHE A 315 -7.95 -31.37 22.74
CA PHE A 315 -7.61 -30.66 23.98
C PHE A 315 -6.11 -30.66 24.19
N GLY A 316 -5.64 -29.72 24.99
CA GLY A 316 -4.23 -29.60 25.34
C GLY A 316 -4.02 -28.78 26.62
N GLU A 317 -2.84 -28.92 27.20
CA GLU A 317 -2.39 -28.04 28.25
C GLU A 317 -2.05 -26.68 27.68
N TYR A 318 -2.82 -25.70 28.06
CA TYR A 318 -2.76 -24.33 27.54
C TYR A 318 -2.23 -23.36 28.61
N HIS A 319 -1.38 -22.43 28.19
CA HIS A 319 -0.89 -21.32 28.98
C HIS A 319 -0.89 -20.03 28.13
N GLY A 320 -1.18 -18.90 28.80
CA GLY A 320 -1.12 -17.58 28.15
C GLY A 320 -0.41 -16.57 29.05
N ALA A 321 0.45 -15.75 28.44
CA ALA A 321 1.17 -14.66 29.08
C ALA A 321 1.18 -13.42 28.17
N ALA A 322 1.18 -12.24 28.79
CA ALA A 322 1.41 -10.99 28.07
C ALA A 322 2.49 -10.18 28.78
N VAL A 323 3.39 -9.58 28.00
CA VAL A 323 4.41 -8.67 28.48
C VAL A 323 4.19 -7.31 27.83
N ILE A 324 3.97 -6.29 28.67
CA ILE A 324 3.65 -4.94 28.24
C ILE A 324 4.87 -4.05 28.50
N TYR A 325 5.31 -3.32 27.49
CA TYR A 325 6.52 -2.51 27.53
C TYR A 325 6.21 -1.03 27.67
N GLY A 326 7.13 -0.27 28.26
CA GLY A 326 7.12 1.18 28.37
C GLY A 326 8.53 1.73 28.51
N GLU A 327 8.70 3.02 28.35
CA GLU A 327 9.97 3.72 28.59
C GLU A 327 10.20 3.94 30.11
N THR A 328 9.11 4.00 30.89
CA THR A 328 9.12 4.16 32.35
C THR A 328 8.22 3.12 33.03
N ALA A 329 8.46 2.86 34.31
CA ALA A 329 7.62 1.97 35.12
C ALA A 329 6.15 2.44 35.16
N LYS A 330 5.94 3.77 35.24
CA LYS A 330 4.60 4.36 35.19
C LYS A 330 3.88 4.06 33.86
N GLU A 331 4.56 4.31 32.75
CA GLU A 331 4.00 4.05 31.41
C GLU A 331 3.66 2.56 31.20
N ALA A 332 4.57 1.65 31.62
CA ALA A 332 4.33 0.22 31.52
C ALA A 332 3.10 -0.24 32.31
N LEU A 333 2.94 0.25 33.57
CA LEU A 333 1.79 -0.09 34.41
C LEU A 333 0.49 0.49 33.88
N GLU A 334 0.45 1.77 33.48
CA GLU A 334 -0.74 2.38 32.89
C GLU A 334 -1.13 1.71 31.56
N SER A 335 -0.15 1.28 30.80
CA SER A 335 -0.39 0.52 29.56
C SER A 335 -0.95 -0.88 29.86
N ALA A 336 -0.45 -1.56 30.89
CA ALA A 336 -0.97 -2.85 31.32
C ALA A 336 -2.42 -2.77 31.83
N ASP A 337 -2.76 -1.72 32.56
CA ASP A 337 -4.13 -1.48 33.03
C ASP A 337 -5.08 -1.23 31.84
N ARG A 338 -4.66 -0.44 30.84
CA ARG A 338 -5.42 -0.23 29.59
C ARG A 338 -5.59 -1.52 28.80
N PHE A 339 -4.52 -2.30 28.66
CA PHE A 339 -4.54 -3.60 28.00
C PHE A 339 -5.52 -4.56 28.69
N ALA A 340 -5.38 -4.76 29.99
CA ALA A 340 -6.24 -5.66 30.76
C ALA A 340 -7.71 -5.22 30.77
N SER A 341 -7.97 -3.90 30.89
CA SER A 341 -9.31 -3.34 30.82
C SER A 341 -9.97 -3.56 29.46
N ARG A 342 -9.24 -3.26 28.36
CA ARG A 342 -9.73 -3.47 27.01
C ARG A 342 -9.99 -4.95 26.71
N SER A 343 -9.07 -5.80 27.11
CA SER A 343 -9.19 -7.25 26.96
C SER A 343 -10.41 -7.82 27.70
N ARG A 344 -10.67 -7.36 28.92
CA ARG A 344 -11.85 -7.79 29.68
C ARG A 344 -13.16 -7.32 29.04
N ASN A 345 -13.23 -6.04 28.68
CA ASN A 345 -14.47 -5.42 28.25
C ASN A 345 -14.88 -5.79 26.82
N GLU A 346 -13.90 -5.95 25.91
CA GLU A 346 -14.16 -6.15 24.47
C GLU A 346 -13.83 -7.57 24.00
N CYS A 347 -12.84 -8.25 24.65
CA CYS A 347 -12.44 -9.60 24.27
C CYS A 347 -13.00 -10.68 25.20
N GLY A 348 -13.56 -10.34 26.37
CA GLY A 348 -13.99 -11.32 27.36
C GLY A 348 -12.84 -12.16 27.96
N VAL A 349 -11.63 -11.63 27.93
CA VAL A 349 -10.39 -12.30 28.39
C VAL A 349 -9.84 -11.56 29.61
N GLU A 350 -9.62 -12.31 30.72
CA GLU A 350 -9.08 -11.71 31.92
C GLU A 350 -7.61 -12.01 32.13
N TRP A 351 -6.88 -10.97 32.51
CA TRP A 351 -5.46 -11.02 32.84
C TRP A 351 -5.24 -10.58 34.28
N SER A 352 -4.25 -11.17 34.94
CA SER A 352 -3.82 -10.81 36.29
C SER A 352 -2.35 -10.37 36.27
N PRO A 353 -1.99 -9.29 36.97
CA PRO A 353 -0.59 -8.93 37.14
C PRO A 353 0.24 -10.08 37.73
N ALA A 354 1.35 -10.41 37.09
CA ALA A 354 2.34 -11.32 37.63
C ALA A 354 3.27 -10.53 38.57
N THR A 355 3.27 -10.86 39.84
CA THR A 355 4.15 -10.27 40.86
C THR A 355 5.30 -11.19 41.19
N GLY A 356 5.16 -12.06 42.18
CA GLY A 356 6.15 -13.09 42.53
C GLY A 356 6.40 -14.10 41.40
N SER A 357 5.45 -14.31 40.50
CA SER A 357 5.61 -15.14 39.27
C SER A 357 6.21 -14.41 38.07
N ALA A 358 6.52 -13.11 38.16
CA ALA A 358 6.97 -12.33 37.05
C ALA A 358 8.16 -12.92 36.26
N PRO A 359 9.22 -13.46 36.88
CA PRO A 359 10.30 -14.12 36.13
C PRO A 359 9.80 -15.30 35.30
N PHE A 360 8.94 -16.14 35.88
CA PHE A 360 8.38 -17.31 35.19
C PHE A 360 7.48 -16.90 34.04
N THR A 361 6.64 -15.88 34.23
CA THR A 361 5.77 -15.33 33.17
C THR A 361 6.60 -14.69 32.05
N TYR A 362 7.65 -13.92 32.40
CA TYR A 362 8.52 -13.29 31.41
C TYR A 362 9.23 -14.31 30.52
N PHE A 363 9.85 -15.33 31.12
CA PHE A 363 10.57 -16.35 30.37
C PHE A 363 9.64 -17.36 29.66
N SER A 364 8.37 -17.48 30.10
CA SER A 364 7.40 -18.32 29.39
C SER A 364 7.09 -17.86 27.96
N GLN A 365 7.40 -16.59 27.61
CA GLN A 365 7.23 -16.08 26.24
C GLN A 365 8.28 -16.64 25.27
N VAL A 366 9.37 -17.23 25.74
CA VAL A 366 10.43 -17.77 24.91
C VAL A 366 10.01 -19.12 24.31
N PRO A 367 10.06 -19.32 22.98
CA PRO A 367 9.69 -20.58 22.36
C PRO A 367 10.48 -21.77 22.92
N GLY A 368 9.77 -22.82 23.34
CA GLY A 368 10.37 -23.99 24.00
C GLY A 368 10.51 -23.91 25.51
N ALA A 369 10.06 -22.81 26.15
CA ALA A 369 10.07 -22.65 27.60
C ALA A 369 9.39 -23.82 28.30
N ARG A 370 10.03 -24.31 29.36
CA ARG A 370 9.52 -25.44 30.17
C ARG A 370 8.56 -25.00 31.26
N VAL A 371 8.85 -23.87 31.89
CA VAL A 371 8.03 -23.34 32.99
C VAL A 371 6.92 -22.48 32.41
N LYS A 372 5.71 -22.85 32.73
CA LYS A 372 4.47 -22.19 32.30
C LYS A 372 3.61 -21.91 33.52
N PRO A 373 3.50 -20.66 33.97
CA PRO A 373 2.62 -20.31 35.08
C PRO A 373 1.16 -20.62 34.76
N ARG A 374 0.43 -21.20 35.73
CA ARG A 374 -1.02 -21.42 35.66
C ARG A 374 -1.53 -22.14 34.40
N PRO A 375 -0.97 -23.29 34.03
CA PRO A 375 -1.47 -24.04 32.90
C PRO A 375 -2.91 -24.53 33.14
N LYS A 376 -3.69 -24.62 32.06
CA LYS A 376 -5.09 -25.07 32.09
C LYS A 376 -5.35 -25.98 30.90
N VAL A 377 -6.27 -26.90 31.04
CA VAL A 377 -6.75 -27.68 29.91
C VAL A 377 -7.74 -26.82 29.10
N GLN A 378 -7.47 -26.66 27.79
CA GLN A 378 -8.30 -25.90 26.85
C GLN A 378 -8.45 -26.67 25.53
N SER A 379 -9.44 -26.29 24.73
CA SER A 379 -9.65 -26.86 23.40
C SER A 379 -8.79 -26.17 22.33
N SER A 380 -8.55 -26.85 21.21
CA SER A 380 -7.93 -26.25 20.00
C SER A 380 -8.70 -25.04 19.50
N ARG A 381 -10.04 -24.99 19.70
CA ARG A 381 -10.88 -23.84 19.36
C ARG A 381 -10.56 -22.62 20.22
N ASN A 382 -10.30 -22.82 21.53
CA ASN A 382 -9.87 -21.73 22.40
C ASN A 382 -8.48 -21.22 22.00
N PHE A 383 -7.57 -22.13 21.63
CA PHE A 383 -6.24 -21.75 21.15
C PHE A 383 -6.33 -20.92 19.88
N ALA A 384 -7.13 -21.36 18.89
CA ALA A 384 -7.36 -20.63 17.65
C ALA A 384 -7.99 -19.24 17.90
N ALA A 385 -8.97 -19.13 18.82
CA ALA A 385 -9.60 -17.86 19.17
C ALA A 385 -8.63 -16.87 19.81
N MET A 386 -7.66 -17.37 20.57
CA MET A 386 -6.65 -16.54 21.23
C MET A 386 -5.45 -16.21 20.32
N TYR A 387 -5.34 -16.83 19.12
CA TYR A 387 -4.27 -16.58 18.17
C TYR A 387 -4.86 -16.44 16.76
N THR A 388 -5.50 -15.31 16.51
CA THR A 388 -6.36 -15.08 15.34
C THR A 388 -5.61 -14.75 14.05
N CYS A 389 -4.35 -14.35 14.11
CA CYS A 389 -3.54 -13.90 12.95
C CYS A 389 -4.28 -12.85 12.10
N HIS A 390 -4.93 -11.90 12.75
CA HIS A 390 -5.57 -10.77 12.08
C HIS A 390 -4.68 -9.54 12.11
N ASP A 391 -4.74 -8.74 11.06
CA ASP A 391 -4.01 -7.48 11.00
C ASP A 391 -4.73 -6.49 10.09
N TYR A 392 -4.13 -5.33 9.91
CA TYR A 392 -4.49 -4.31 8.93
C TYR A 392 -3.54 -4.37 7.76
N SER A 393 -4.03 -4.04 6.57
CA SER A 393 -3.15 -3.92 5.41
C SER A 393 -2.22 -2.72 5.58
N SER A 394 -0.92 -2.97 5.61
CA SER A 394 0.13 -1.94 5.71
C SER A 394 0.76 -1.59 4.36
N GLY A 395 0.35 -2.25 3.27
CA GLY A 395 1.03 -2.17 1.99
C GLY A 395 2.46 -2.74 2.05
N LYS A 396 3.23 -2.54 0.99
CA LYS A 396 4.59 -3.06 0.88
C LYS A 396 5.63 -1.95 1.02
N ALA A 397 6.36 -2.01 2.12
CA ALA A 397 7.33 -1.00 2.50
C ALA A 397 8.59 -1.02 1.63
N GLU A 398 9.14 -2.22 1.39
CA GLU A 398 10.40 -2.49 0.69
C GLU A 398 10.27 -3.72 -0.21
N GLY A 399 11.23 -3.92 -1.10
CA GLY A 399 11.20 -5.04 -2.04
C GLY A 399 10.18 -4.86 -3.18
N ASN A 400 9.69 -3.64 -3.44
CA ASN A 400 8.77 -3.36 -4.54
C ASN A 400 9.43 -3.57 -5.91
N PRO A 401 8.64 -3.86 -6.97
CA PRO A 401 9.17 -4.14 -8.29
C PRO A 401 9.92 -2.99 -8.97
N ILE A 402 9.64 -1.75 -8.60
CA ILE A 402 10.14 -0.54 -9.28
C ILE A 402 11.16 0.24 -8.45
N GLY A 403 12.04 0.94 -9.14
CA GLY A 403 13.03 1.82 -8.55
C GLY A 403 14.01 1.10 -7.64
N ASP A 404 14.22 1.64 -6.45
CA ASP A 404 15.07 1.08 -5.39
C ASP A 404 14.35 0.02 -4.51
N GLY A 405 13.13 -0.34 -4.88
CA GLY A 405 12.29 -1.25 -4.12
C GLY A 405 11.53 -0.62 -2.96
N SER A 406 11.71 0.66 -2.68
CA SER A 406 10.93 1.36 -1.64
C SER A 406 9.50 1.66 -2.12
N ALA A 407 8.55 1.80 -1.18
CA ALA A 407 7.19 2.22 -1.48
C ALA A 407 7.15 3.61 -2.14
N VAL A 408 6.22 3.85 -3.05
CA VAL A 408 6.10 5.14 -3.77
C VAL A 408 5.79 6.27 -2.80
N ILE A 409 4.76 6.12 -1.98
CA ILE A 409 4.34 7.12 -0.99
C ILE A 409 3.75 6.43 0.23
N PRO A 410 4.04 6.90 1.46
CA PRO A 410 3.33 6.47 2.65
C PRO A 410 2.04 7.27 2.80
N PHE A 411 0.94 6.59 3.07
CA PHE A 411 -0.32 7.18 3.52
C PHE A 411 -0.58 6.84 4.99
N ARG A 412 -1.35 7.66 5.66
CA ARG A 412 -1.89 7.29 6.97
C ARG A 412 -3.01 6.28 6.79
N SER A 413 -3.09 5.29 7.68
CA SER A 413 -4.19 4.32 7.79
C SER A 413 -4.64 4.18 9.23
N ASP A 414 -5.72 3.46 9.47
CA ASP A 414 -6.24 3.23 10.83
C ASP A 414 -5.24 2.46 11.70
N SER A 415 -4.39 1.63 11.08
CA SER A 415 -3.32 0.89 11.75
C SER A 415 -1.98 1.63 11.84
N GLY A 416 -1.85 2.80 11.21
CA GLY A 416 -0.61 3.57 11.19
C GLY A 416 -0.16 4.01 9.80
N VAL A 417 0.67 3.23 9.13
CA VAL A 417 1.23 3.55 7.81
C VAL A 417 0.78 2.55 6.77
N TYR A 418 0.24 3.04 5.66
CA TYR A 418 0.03 2.26 4.44
C TYR A 418 1.07 2.64 3.39
N ASN A 419 1.92 1.71 3.01
CA ASN A 419 3.01 1.89 2.07
C ASN A 419 2.55 1.60 0.65
N TYR A 420 2.20 2.65 -0.08
CA TYR A 420 1.61 2.53 -1.41
C TYR A 420 2.66 2.35 -2.51
N SER A 421 2.42 1.37 -3.38
CA SER A 421 3.01 1.24 -4.71
C SER A 421 1.91 0.72 -5.65
N SER A 422 1.80 1.26 -6.87
CA SER A 422 0.83 0.76 -7.86
C SER A 422 1.16 -0.65 -8.36
N HIS A 423 2.44 -1.05 -8.31
CA HIS A 423 2.91 -2.37 -8.71
C HIS A 423 2.69 -3.36 -7.58
N ALA A 424 1.46 -3.91 -7.53
CA ALA A 424 1.07 -4.84 -6.49
C ALA A 424 1.91 -6.13 -6.54
N SER A 425 2.53 -6.48 -5.41
CA SER A 425 3.29 -7.71 -5.23
C SER A 425 3.15 -8.20 -3.80
N ARG A 426 3.45 -9.47 -3.52
CA ARG A 426 3.38 -10.01 -2.16
C ARG A 426 4.28 -9.21 -1.22
N VAL A 427 3.79 -8.93 -0.03
CA VAL A 427 4.50 -8.08 0.95
C VAL A 427 5.79 -8.75 1.44
N GLY A 428 5.83 -10.08 1.56
CA GLY A 428 7.00 -10.85 1.99
C GLY A 428 8.11 -11.00 0.95
N ASP A 429 7.76 -10.89 -0.34
CA ASP A 429 8.70 -11.17 -1.43
C ASP A 429 9.61 -9.98 -1.73
N ILE A 430 10.83 -10.24 -2.17
CA ILE A 430 11.73 -9.22 -2.74
C ILE A 430 11.61 -9.29 -4.25
N ASN A 431 10.83 -8.37 -4.82
CA ASN A 431 10.51 -8.34 -6.25
C ASN A 431 11.26 -7.22 -7.02
N VAL A 432 12.34 -6.69 -6.47
CA VAL A 432 13.09 -5.59 -7.09
C VAL A 432 13.53 -5.96 -8.51
N SER A 433 13.20 -5.10 -9.46
CA SER A 433 13.43 -5.31 -10.90
C SER A 433 12.59 -6.41 -11.57
N GLU A 434 11.63 -7.00 -10.89
CA GLU A 434 10.67 -7.89 -11.53
C GLU A 434 9.65 -7.12 -12.37
N LYS A 435 9.24 -7.71 -13.48
CA LYS A 435 8.25 -7.10 -14.37
C LYS A 435 6.83 -7.41 -13.88
N VAL A 436 6.29 -6.52 -13.06
CA VAL A 436 4.93 -6.57 -12.51
C VAL A 436 4.06 -5.49 -13.14
N ALA A 437 2.78 -5.76 -13.37
CA ALA A 437 1.84 -4.75 -13.87
C ALA A 437 1.53 -3.71 -12.77
N GLY A 438 1.64 -2.42 -13.13
CA GLY A 438 1.41 -1.30 -12.23
C GLY A 438 0.15 -0.48 -12.54
N HIS A 439 -0.76 -1.01 -13.37
CA HIS A 439 -1.96 -0.29 -13.78
C HIS A 439 -2.88 -0.03 -12.58
N PHE A 440 -3.40 1.19 -12.50
CA PHE A 440 -4.32 1.58 -11.43
C PHE A 440 -5.52 2.37 -11.97
N GLU A 441 -6.63 2.30 -11.26
CA GLU A 441 -7.84 3.04 -11.53
C GLU A 441 -8.23 3.87 -10.30
N ALA A 442 -8.56 5.16 -10.50
CA ALA A 442 -8.99 6.05 -9.44
C ALA A 442 -10.38 6.65 -9.75
N LYS A 443 -11.32 6.43 -8.85
CA LYS A 443 -12.71 6.88 -8.95
C LYS A 443 -13.12 7.75 -7.78
N GLY A 444 -13.95 8.75 -8.02
CA GLY A 444 -14.50 9.59 -6.97
C GLY A 444 -15.15 10.83 -7.53
N THR A 445 -16.04 11.43 -6.76
CA THR A 445 -16.77 12.64 -7.16
C THR A 445 -15.87 13.86 -7.21
N THR A 446 -16.35 14.92 -7.87
CA THR A 446 -15.66 16.22 -7.89
C THR A 446 -15.42 16.72 -6.46
N GLY A 447 -14.24 17.22 -6.16
CA GLY A 447 -13.87 17.73 -4.83
C GLY A 447 -13.51 16.66 -3.79
N SER A 448 -13.53 15.37 -4.13
CA SER A 448 -13.09 14.29 -3.23
C SER A 448 -11.58 14.24 -2.96
N GLY A 449 -10.76 15.03 -3.68
CA GLY A 449 -9.32 15.07 -3.56
C GLY A 449 -8.56 14.11 -4.51
N LYS A 450 -9.25 13.54 -5.48
CA LYS A 450 -8.72 12.54 -6.41
C LYS A 450 -7.44 12.98 -7.11
N SER A 451 -7.48 14.11 -7.84
CA SER A 451 -6.30 14.64 -8.56
C SER A 451 -5.15 14.90 -7.59
N THR A 452 -5.42 15.47 -6.41
CA THR A 452 -4.40 15.75 -5.40
C THR A 452 -3.64 14.48 -4.95
N VAL A 453 -4.35 13.39 -4.68
CA VAL A 453 -3.74 12.12 -4.27
C VAL A 453 -2.88 11.54 -5.38
N ILE A 454 -3.42 11.49 -6.60
CA ILE A 454 -2.72 10.86 -7.74
C ILE A 454 -1.53 11.71 -8.21
N VAL A 455 -1.70 13.04 -8.27
CA VAL A 455 -0.61 13.97 -8.62
C VAL A 455 0.53 13.88 -7.60
N ALA A 456 0.21 13.87 -6.29
CA ALA A 456 1.22 13.72 -5.25
C ALA A 456 1.94 12.36 -5.34
N ALA A 457 1.21 11.25 -5.54
CA ALA A 457 1.81 9.93 -5.74
C ALA A 457 2.73 9.91 -6.99
N THR A 458 2.31 10.57 -8.08
CA THR A 458 3.14 10.73 -9.29
C THR A 458 4.38 11.57 -9.01
N GLY A 459 4.25 12.64 -8.20
CA GLY A 459 5.39 13.43 -7.74
C GLY A 459 6.40 12.58 -6.96
N MET A 460 5.92 11.76 -6.05
CA MET A 460 6.78 10.85 -5.28
C MET A 460 7.43 9.76 -6.14
N LEU A 461 6.77 9.34 -7.23
CA LEU A 461 7.33 8.41 -8.22
C LEU A 461 8.52 9.01 -8.98
N SER A 462 8.63 10.35 -9.08
CA SER A 462 9.68 11.05 -9.85
C SER A 462 11.11 10.65 -9.44
N ARG A 463 11.32 10.18 -8.20
CA ARG A 463 12.63 9.71 -7.76
C ARG A 463 13.13 8.47 -8.52
N PHE A 464 12.24 7.74 -9.16
CA PHE A 464 12.56 6.60 -10.03
C PHE A 464 12.76 7.01 -11.50
N ASP A 465 12.79 8.31 -11.76
CA ASP A 465 13.05 8.92 -13.08
C ASP A 465 12.12 8.42 -14.22
N PRO A 466 10.80 8.32 -13.98
CA PRO A 466 9.86 7.83 -15.00
C PRO A 466 9.66 8.85 -16.11
N MET A 467 9.17 8.38 -17.26
CA MET A 467 8.50 9.20 -18.24
C MET A 467 7.03 9.38 -17.85
N LEU A 468 6.47 10.54 -18.09
CA LEU A 468 5.07 10.86 -17.76
C LEU A 468 4.35 11.44 -18.99
N PHE A 469 3.24 10.80 -19.35
CA PHE A 469 2.32 11.29 -20.38
C PHE A 469 0.92 11.43 -19.79
N VAL A 470 0.35 12.62 -19.83
CA VAL A 470 -0.95 12.92 -19.20
C VAL A 470 -1.94 13.47 -20.22
N LEU A 471 -3.11 12.85 -20.29
CA LEU A 471 -4.30 13.40 -20.94
C LEU A 471 -5.20 13.95 -19.83
N ASP A 472 -5.17 15.26 -19.68
CA ASP A 472 -5.78 16.02 -18.59
C ASP A 472 -7.12 16.64 -18.99
N LYS A 473 -7.93 17.00 -18.01
CA LYS A 473 -9.17 17.75 -18.18
C LYS A 473 -9.23 18.95 -17.25
N GLY A 474 -9.31 20.15 -17.83
CA GLY A 474 -9.48 21.39 -17.08
C GLY A 474 -8.21 21.90 -16.40
N ARG A 475 -7.04 21.60 -16.96
CA ARG A 475 -5.73 22.09 -16.52
C ARG A 475 -5.33 21.66 -15.09
N GLY A 476 -5.84 20.48 -14.65
CA GLY A 476 -5.62 19.98 -13.30
C GLY A 476 -4.18 19.59 -13.00
N TRP A 477 -3.42 19.16 -14.02
CA TRP A 477 -2.03 18.71 -13.92
C TRP A 477 -1.00 19.78 -14.31
N GLU A 478 -1.42 20.91 -14.87
CA GLU A 478 -0.51 21.87 -15.49
C GLU A 478 0.53 22.43 -14.55
N VAL A 479 0.11 23.02 -13.43
CA VAL A 479 1.04 23.64 -12.47
C VAL A 479 2.06 22.61 -12.00
N PHE A 480 1.63 21.40 -11.69
CA PHE A 480 2.50 20.32 -11.27
C PHE A 480 3.51 19.89 -12.33
N ILE A 481 3.05 19.58 -13.56
CA ILE A 481 3.94 19.15 -14.66
C ILE A 481 5.00 20.22 -14.94
N ARG A 482 4.59 21.50 -14.99
CA ARG A 482 5.51 22.62 -15.19
C ARG A 482 6.47 22.82 -14.02
N ALA A 483 6.01 22.62 -12.77
CA ALA A 483 6.86 22.65 -11.60
C ALA A 483 7.93 21.54 -11.58
N MET A 484 7.66 20.44 -12.25
CA MET A 484 8.63 19.36 -12.46
C MET A 484 9.56 19.60 -13.68
N GLY A 485 9.44 20.73 -14.36
CA GLY A 485 10.22 21.06 -15.58
C GLY A 485 9.67 20.39 -16.84
N GLY A 486 8.44 19.87 -16.80
CA GLY A 486 7.78 19.24 -17.94
C GLY A 486 7.04 20.24 -18.83
N ALA A 487 6.67 19.77 -20.03
CA ALA A 487 5.85 20.53 -20.98
C ALA A 487 4.35 20.30 -20.73
N TYR A 488 3.56 21.35 -20.93
CA TYR A 488 2.11 21.23 -20.88
C TYR A 488 1.46 22.01 -22.01
N VAL A 489 0.54 21.36 -22.74
CA VAL A 489 -0.13 21.91 -23.91
C VAL A 489 -1.61 22.09 -23.63
N TYR A 490 -2.06 23.33 -23.64
CA TYR A 490 -3.47 23.67 -23.51
C TYR A 490 -4.13 23.72 -24.86
N LEU A 491 -5.06 22.80 -25.13
CA LEU A 491 -5.78 22.69 -26.39
C LEU A 491 -7.12 23.39 -26.29
N GLU A 492 -7.29 24.48 -27.07
CA GLU A 492 -8.52 25.27 -27.05
C GLU A 492 -9.27 25.10 -28.38
N LYS A 493 -10.56 24.83 -28.30
CA LYS A 493 -11.41 24.65 -29.48
C LYS A 493 -11.36 25.87 -30.43
N GLY A 494 -11.02 25.62 -31.67
CA GLY A 494 -10.92 26.67 -32.73
C GLY A 494 -9.59 27.41 -32.75
N LYS A 495 -8.68 27.14 -31.80
CA LYS A 495 -7.32 27.67 -31.85
C LYS A 495 -6.34 26.63 -32.39
N PRO A 496 -5.33 27.03 -33.20
CA PRO A 496 -4.34 26.10 -33.71
C PRO A 496 -3.69 25.26 -32.61
N THR A 497 -3.73 23.93 -32.77
CA THR A 497 -3.07 23.00 -31.81
C THR A 497 -1.55 23.02 -31.93
N GLY A 498 -1.01 23.50 -33.08
CA GLY A 498 0.38 23.34 -33.43
C GLY A 498 0.74 21.92 -33.92
N TRP A 499 -0.21 21.02 -34.04
CA TRP A 499 0.05 19.67 -34.57
C TRP A 499 0.21 19.69 -36.09
N ALA A 500 1.33 19.17 -36.56
CA ALA A 500 1.69 19.05 -37.95
C ALA A 500 2.10 17.58 -38.24
N PRO A 501 1.14 16.64 -38.39
CA PRO A 501 1.41 15.21 -38.47
C PRO A 501 2.32 14.83 -39.67
N PHE A 502 2.29 15.57 -40.77
CA PHE A 502 3.15 15.33 -41.94
C PHE A 502 4.60 15.79 -41.77
N GLU A 503 4.91 16.51 -40.67
CA GLU A 503 6.30 16.85 -40.34
C GLU A 503 7.00 15.75 -39.52
N LEU A 504 6.31 14.67 -39.19
CA LEU A 504 6.92 13.49 -38.57
C LEU A 504 8.05 12.92 -39.49
N THR A 505 9.06 12.35 -38.85
CA THR A 505 10.14 11.65 -39.56
C THR A 505 9.57 10.57 -40.47
N ASP A 506 10.04 10.53 -41.72
CA ASP A 506 9.60 9.55 -42.70
C ASP A 506 10.10 8.13 -42.35
N THR A 507 9.29 7.37 -41.66
CA THR A 507 9.50 5.98 -41.31
C THR A 507 8.28 5.15 -41.70
N PRO A 508 8.43 3.82 -41.91
CA PRO A 508 7.30 2.95 -42.20
C PRO A 508 6.17 3.06 -41.17
N ASP A 509 6.51 3.09 -39.87
CA ASP A 509 5.56 3.22 -38.77
C ASP A 509 4.79 4.54 -38.81
N ASN A 510 5.48 5.67 -39.09
CA ASN A 510 4.84 6.97 -39.17
C ASN A 510 3.95 7.06 -40.41
N ARG A 511 4.36 6.48 -41.57
CA ARG A 511 3.51 6.39 -42.74
C ARG A 511 2.23 5.60 -42.50
N GLU A 512 2.36 4.40 -41.88
CA GLU A 512 1.19 3.58 -41.54
C GLU A 512 0.24 4.31 -40.59
N PHE A 513 0.78 5.01 -39.62
CA PHE A 513 -0.02 5.88 -38.74
C PHE A 513 -0.73 6.99 -39.51
N LEU A 514 -0.05 7.66 -40.42
CA LEU A 514 -0.61 8.76 -41.26
C LEU A 514 -1.73 8.26 -42.18
N TYR A 515 -1.60 7.04 -42.75
CA TYR A 515 -2.69 6.42 -43.52
C TYR A 515 -3.94 6.28 -42.64
N GLY A 516 -3.80 5.72 -41.45
CA GLY A 516 -4.90 5.58 -40.52
C GLY A 516 -5.49 6.91 -40.05
N LEU A 517 -4.65 7.93 -39.77
CA LEU A 517 -5.11 9.26 -39.38
C LEU A 517 -5.97 9.92 -40.45
N VAL A 518 -5.52 9.87 -41.72
CA VAL A 518 -6.28 10.45 -42.86
C VAL A 518 -7.57 9.67 -43.08
N GLU A 519 -7.55 8.34 -42.96
CA GLU A 519 -8.76 7.52 -43.04
C GLU A 519 -9.77 7.93 -41.95
N LEU A 520 -9.33 8.16 -40.72
CA LEU A 520 -10.21 8.63 -39.61
C LEU A 520 -10.84 9.99 -39.91
N CYS A 521 -10.07 10.92 -40.47
CA CYS A 521 -10.55 12.24 -40.89
C CYS A 521 -11.53 12.18 -42.04
N GLY A 522 -11.39 11.22 -42.97
CA GLY A 522 -12.21 11.02 -44.14
C GLY A 522 -13.53 10.28 -43.95
N ARG A 523 -13.81 9.73 -42.73
CA ARG A 523 -15.03 8.95 -42.44
C ARG A 523 -16.31 9.75 -42.68
N LYS A 524 -17.38 9.06 -43.16
CA LYS A 524 -18.70 9.63 -43.36
C LYS A 524 -19.48 9.66 -42.05
N ASN A 525 -20.33 10.69 -41.89
CA ASN A 525 -21.37 10.70 -40.89
C ASN A 525 -22.54 9.85 -41.36
N GLY A 526 -23.07 9.00 -40.53
CA GLY A 526 -24.24 8.16 -40.78
C GLY A 526 -25.04 7.93 -39.52
N VAL A 527 -26.09 7.12 -39.64
CA VAL A 527 -26.88 6.67 -38.49
C VAL A 527 -26.99 5.14 -38.55
N ASP A 528 -26.99 4.47 -37.40
CA ASP A 528 -27.23 3.06 -37.31
C ASP A 528 -28.73 2.72 -37.48
N HIS A 529 -29.05 1.43 -37.44
CA HIS A 529 -30.44 0.94 -37.54
C HIS A 529 -31.37 1.41 -36.40
N GLN A 530 -30.83 2.00 -35.35
CA GLN A 530 -31.58 2.59 -34.23
C GLN A 530 -31.62 4.14 -34.31
N GLY A 531 -31.11 4.74 -35.41
CA GLY A 531 -31.04 6.19 -35.57
C GLY A 531 -29.92 6.86 -34.77
N LYS A 532 -28.99 6.13 -34.18
CA LYS A 532 -27.87 6.68 -33.45
C LYS A 532 -26.76 7.11 -34.41
N PRO A 533 -26.16 8.32 -34.23
CA PRO A 533 -25.03 8.76 -35.05
C PRO A 533 -23.86 7.76 -34.98
N ILE A 534 -23.36 7.40 -36.17
CA ILE A 534 -22.17 6.56 -36.35
C ILE A 534 -21.22 7.17 -37.37
N ARG A 535 -19.95 6.73 -37.31
CA ARG A 535 -18.95 7.05 -38.33
C ARG A 535 -18.77 5.85 -39.25
N ILE A 536 -18.95 6.03 -40.54
CA ILE A 536 -18.83 4.98 -41.54
C ILE A 536 -17.42 5.00 -42.09
N ASP A 537 -16.78 3.82 -42.09
CA ASP A 537 -15.43 3.63 -42.61
C ASP A 537 -15.37 3.85 -44.13
N LEU A 538 -14.18 4.17 -44.61
CA LEU A 538 -13.89 4.39 -46.02
C LEU A 538 -14.03 3.09 -46.83
N THR A 539 -14.44 3.23 -48.08
CA THR A 539 -14.39 2.13 -49.06
C THR A 539 -12.93 1.78 -49.43
N ALA A 540 -12.73 0.61 -50.02
CA ALA A 540 -11.39 0.19 -50.46
C ALA A 540 -10.73 1.18 -51.44
N SER A 541 -11.50 1.77 -52.36
CA SER A 541 -11.03 2.78 -53.29
C SER A 541 -10.61 4.08 -52.60
N GLU A 542 -11.41 4.57 -51.66
CA GLU A 542 -11.11 5.77 -50.88
C GLU A 542 -9.85 5.57 -50.00
N LYS A 543 -9.64 4.37 -49.46
CA LYS A 543 -8.41 4.06 -48.72
C LYS A 543 -7.16 4.10 -49.57
N ILE A 544 -7.27 3.63 -50.86
CA ILE A 544 -6.15 3.72 -51.81
C ILE A 544 -5.86 5.20 -52.11
N HIS A 545 -6.89 6.03 -52.31
CA HIS A 545 -6.71 7.47 -52.51
C HIS A 545 -6.05 8.13 -51.29
N CYS A 546 -6.43 7.81 -50.10
CA CYS A 546 -5.77 8.30 -48.90
C CYS A 546 -4.29 7.93 -48.83
N ARG A 547 -3.94 6.66 -49.10
CA ARG A 547 -2.53 6.22 -49.10
C ARG A 547 -1.69 6.97 -50.17
N ASN A 548 -2.20 7.03 -51.40
CA ASN A 548 -1.50 7.76 -52.49
C ASN A 548 -1.30 9.24 -52.14
N ALA A 549 -2.30 9.87 -51.52
CA ALA A 549 -2.22 11.26 -51.09
C ALA A 549 -1.18 11.47 -49.98
N VAL A 550 -1.17 10.60 -48.97
CA VAL A 550 -0.16 10.63 -47.90
C VAL A 550 1.25 10.43 -48.48
N ASP A 551 1.42 9.46 -49.39
CA ASP A 551 2.72 9.21 -50.04
C ASP A 551 3.20 10.40 -50.85
N ALA A 552 2.28 11.08 -51.54
CA ALA A 552 2.59 12.30 -52.28
C ALA A 552 3.05 13.43 -51.34
N VAL A 553 2.35 13.66 -50.25
CA VAL A 553 2.73 14.70 -49.26
C VAL A 553 4.07 14.34 -48.60
N MET A 554 4.26 13.08 -48.19
CA MET A 554 5.52 12.64 -47.57
C MET A 554 6.72 12.65 -48.56
N GLY A 555 6.45 12.60 -49.85
CA GLY A 555 7.46 12.74 -50.93
C GLY A 555 7.94 14.19 -51.16
N VAL A 556 7.38 15.18 -50.49
CA VAL A 556 7.84 16.58 -50.57
C VAL A 556 9.16 16.69 -49.76
N ASP A 557 10.25 17.14 -50.39
CA ASP A 557 11.58 17.21 -49.78
C ASP A 557 11.65 18.14 -48.55
N ASP A 558 11.08 19.35 -48.67
CA ASP A 558 11.05 20.31 -47.55
C ASP A 558 9.92 19.96 -46.58
N VAL A 559 10.30 19.40 -45.45
CA VAL A 559 9.36 18.99 -44.39
C VAL A 559 8.43 20.12 -43.95
N ARG A 560 8.91 21.36 -43.97
CA ARG A 560 8.11 22.54 -43.60
C ARG A 560 6.97 22.86 -44.58
N LEU A 561 7.01 22.30 -45.75
CA LEU A 561 5.95 22.46 -46.76
C LEU A 561 4.89 21.36 -46.68
N ARG A 562 5.18 20.27 -45.97
CA ARG A 562 4.24 19.17 -45.81
C ARG A 562 3.05 19.60 -44.92
N ARG A 563 1.89 19.73 -45.53
CA ARG A 563 0.64 20.20 -44.88
C ARG A 563 -0.51 19.27 -45.14
N PHE A 564 -1.46 19.24 -44.23
CA PHE A 564 -2.69 18.46 -44.38
C PHE A 564 -3.45 18.89 -45.66
N SER A 565 -3.47 20.18 -45.97
CA SER A 565 -4.11 20.72 -47.19
C SER A 565 -3.57 20.12 -48.48
N LEU A 566 -2.29 19.70 -48.55
CA LEU A 566 -1.70 19.12 -49.79
C LEU A 566 -2.29 17.76 -50.15
N LEU A 567 -2.96 17.07 -49.21
CA LEU A 567 -3.67 15.82 -49.52
C LEU A 567 -4.69 15.99 -50.63
N LEU A 568 -5.37 17.14 -50.68
CA LEU A 568 -6.42 17.43 -51.67
C LEU A 568 -5.92 17.41 -53.10
N ASP A 569 -4.65 17.70 -53.35
CA ASP A 569 -4.09 17.72 -54.72
C ASP A 569 -4.05 16.34 -55.39
N SER A 570 -4.01 15.28 -54.54
CA SER A 570 -3.94 13.89 -55.00
C SER A 570 -5.25 13.11 -54.85
N ILE A 571 -6.32 13.75 -54.38
CA ILE A 571 -7.64 13.12 -54.19
C ILE A 571 -8.62 13.58 -55.22
N PRO A 572 -9.26 12.65 -55.97
CA PRO A 572 -10.27 13.00 -56.99
C PRO A 572 -11.46 13.74 -56.38
N ASP A 573 -12.02 14.69 -57.14
CA ASP A 573 -13.29 15.35 -56.78
C ASP A 573 -14.46 14.48 -57.18
N GLU A 574 -15.15 13.90 -56.20
CA GLU A 574 -16.32 13.03 -56.39
C GLU A 574 -17.61 13.74 -55.94
N GLY A 575 -17.62 15.06 -55.86
CA GLY A 575 -18.76 15.87 -55.44
C GLY A 575 -18.90 16.05 -53.94
N GLU A 576 -20.04 16.59 -53.49
CA GLU A 576 -20.27 17.08 -52.13
C GLU A 576 -20.10 16.03 -51.02
N ASP A 577 -20.38 14.76 -51.31
CA ASP A 577 -20.20 13.63 -50.38
C ASP A 577 -18.86 12.85 -50.59
N GLY A 578 -18.05 13.27 -51.57
CA GLY A 578 -16.79 12.63 -51.93
C GLY A 578 -15.75 12.72 -50.83
N LEU A 579 -14.70 11.89 -50.94
CA LEU A 579 -13.59 11.87 -49.96
C LEU A 579 -12.90 13.24 -49.87
N ARG A 580 -12.68 13.92 -51.03
CA ARG A 580 -12.09 15.26 -51.09
C ARG A 580 -12.89 16.28 -50.28
N ALA A 581 -14.23 16.32 -50.43
CA ALA A 581 -15.10 17.22 -49.68
C ALA A 581 -15.06 16.97 -48.17
N ARG A 582 -14.95 15.68 -47.73
CA ARG A 582 -14.84 15.35 -46.33
C ARG A 582 -13.48 15.69 -45.71
N LEU A 583 -12.39 15.64 -46.48
CA LEU A 583 -11.07 16.06 -46.04
C LEU A 583 -10.87 17.58 -46.09
N SER A 584 -11.58 18.30 -46.98
CA SER A 584 -11.49 19.76 -47.06
C SER A 584 -11.87 20.48 -45.77
N ILE A 585 -12.75 19.89 -44.94
CA ILE A 585 -13.13 20.47 -43.64
C ILE A 585 -11.95 20.54 -42.65
N TRP A 586 -10.89 19.79 -42.93
CA TRP A 586 -9.65 19.78 -42.12
C TRP A 586 -8.55 20.65 -42.69
N CYS A 587 -8.79 21.25 -43.88
CA CYS A 587 -7.77 21.98 -44.63
C CYS A 587 -7.94 23.48 -44.44
N LYS A 588 -6.83 24.15 -44.13
CA LYS A 588 -6.81 25.61 -43.98
C LYS A 588 -7.03 26.32 -45.32
N SER A 589 -6.50 25.76 -46.43
CA SER A 589 -6.68 26.27 -47.79
C SER A 589 -8.13 26.42 -48.18
N GLU A 590 -9.01 25.54 -47.73
CA GLU A 590 -10.45 25.50 -48.01
C GLU A 590 -11.29 26.24 -46.94
N GLY A 591 -10.68 26.86 -45.93
CA GLY A 591 -11.38 27.47 -44.82
C GLY A 591 -12.13 26.43 -43.95
N GLY A 592 -11.66 25.20 -43.93
CA GLY A 592 -12.31 24.08 -43.27
C GLY A 592 -12.48 24.31 -41.78
N ARG A 593 -13.62 23.88 -41.20
CA ARG A 593 -13.98 24.14 -39.78
C ARG A 593 -13.03 23.51 -38.76
N PHE A 594 -12.27 22.46 -39.14
CA PHE A 594 -11.34 21.71 -38.25
C PHE A 594 -9.88 21.90 -38.64
N TRP A 595 -9.52 22.85 -39.51
CA TRP A 595 -8.14 23.08 -39.92
C TRP A 595 -7.19 23.27 -38.74
N TRP A 596 -7.68 23.89 -37.67
CA TRP A 596 -6.93 24.20 -36.47
C TRP A 596 -6.37 22.97 -35.76
N VAL A 597 -6.87 21.75 -36.07
CA VAL A 597 -6.41 20.50 -35.43
C VAL A 597 -5.10 20.02 -36.05
N PHE A 598 -5.02 19.85 -37.38
CA PHE A 598 -3.87 19.21 -38.02
C PHE A 598 -3.18 20.03 -39.13
N ASP A 599 -3.80 21.08 -39.65
CA ASP A 599 -3.25 21.87 -40.72
C ASP A 599 -2.62 23.17 -40.22
N ASN A 600 -1.67 23.00 -39.28
CA ASN A 600 -1.01 24.08 -38.58
C ASN A 600 0.37 24.39 -39.16
N ALA A 601 0.90 25.56 -38.83
CA ALA A 601 2.33 25.84 -38.97
C ALA A 601 3.10 24.98 -37.93
N PRO A 602 4.36 24.63 -38.25
CA PRO A 602 5.12 23.77 -37.36
C PRO A 602 5.21 24.32 -35.93
N ASN A 603 4.96 23.50 -34.96
CA ASN A 603 5.33 23.77 -33.58
C ASN A 603 6.71 23.20 -33.30
N LEU A 604 7.74 23.98 -33.64
CA LEU A 604 9.15 23.59 -33.52
C LEU A 604 9.59 23.30 -32.05
N SER A 605 8.77 23.65 -31.08
CA SER A 605 9.11 23.50 -29.67
C SER A 605 8.78 22.11 -29.07
N LEU A 606 8.00 21.28 -29.78
CA LEU A 606 7.60 19.96 -29.30
C LEU A 606 8.37 18.82 -29.96
N ASN A 607 9.65 18.68 -29.62
CA ASN A 607 10.39 17.47 -29.91
C ASN A 607 10.01 16.40 -28.86
N MET A 608 9.07 15.53 -29.21
CA MET A 608 8.54 14.51 -28.28
C MET A 608 9.62 13.56 -27.76
N SER A 609 10.65 13.30 -28.53
CA SER A 609 11.76 12.45 -28.13
C SER A 609 12.61 13.04 -26.99
N GLU A 610 12.58 14.35 -26.79
CA GLU A 610 13.32 15.06 -25.76
C GLU A 610 12.50 15.23 -24.48
N GLN A 611 11.16 15.14 -24.57
CA GLN A 611 10.29 15.30 -23.41
C GLN A 611 10.35 14.08 -22.50
N ARG A 612 10.42 14.33 -21.21
CA ARG A 612 10.27 13.30 -20.20
C ARG A 612 8.91 13.35 -19.54
N TRP A 613 8.38 14.54 -19.31
CA TRP A 613 7.09 14.79 -18.70
C TRP A 613 6.30 15.73 -19.58
N ILE A 614 5.14 15.26 -20.04
CA ILE A 614 4.25 16.07 -20.87
C ILE A 614 2.78 15.83 -20.50
N GLY A 615 2.01 16.91 -20.51
CA GLY A 615 0.56 16.88 -20.35
C GLY A 615 -0.15 17.61 -21.47
N PHE A 616 -1.32 17.13 -21.82
CA PHE A 616 -2.22 17.76 -22.76
C PHE A 616 -3.58 17.97 -22.10
N ASP A 617 -4.08 19.22 -22.08
CA ASP A 617 -5.49 19.44 -21.78
C ASP A 617 -6.32 19.07 -23.00
N VAL A 618 -7.07 18.00 -22.88
CA VAL A 618 -7.88 17.44 -23.97
C VAL A 618 -9.36 17.77 -23.86
N GLU A 619 -9.75 18.71 -22.98
CA GLU A 619 -11.16 19.05 -22.73
C GLU A 619 -11.89 19.41 -24.04
N ALA A 620 -11.20 20.06 -25.00
CA ALA A 620 -11.75 20.40 -26.31
C ALA A 620 -12.23 19.17 -27.12
N PHE A 621 -11.65 17.99 -26.84
CA PHE A 621 -11.92 16.73 -27.54
C PHE A 621 -12.71 15.74 -26.70
N LEU A 622 -12.95 16.03 -25.41
CA LEU A 622 -13.78 15.21 -24.51
C LEU A 622 -15.28 15.48 -24.71
N VAL A 623 -15.72 15.54 -25.98
CA VAL A 623 -17.09 15.81 -26.37
C VAL A 623 -17.64 14.60 -27.12
N GLU A 624 -18.82 14.15 -26.71
CA GLU A 624 -19.49 13.00 -27.35
C GLU A 624 -19.88 13.31 -28.80
N ASN A 625 -19.62 12.39 -29.73
CA ASN A 625 -19.92 12.52 -31.17
C ASN A 625 -19.27 13.73 -31.86
N TYR A 626 -18.18 14.24 -31.32
CA TYR A 626 -17.43 15.32 -31.92
C TYR A 626 -16.41 14.75 -32.92
N GLU A 627 -16.48 15.18 -34.17
CA GLU A 627 -15.66 14.63 -35.26
C GLU A 627 -14.16 14.63 -35.03
N PRO A 628 -13.54 15.68 -34.44
CA PRO A 628 -12.12 15.69 -34.18
C PRO A 628 -11.64 14.80 -33.05
N SER A 629 -12.52 14.29 -32.19
CA SER A 629 -12.11 13.59 -30.99
C SER A 629 -11.27 12.34 -31.29
N GLU A 630 -11.77 11.42 -32.12
CA GLU A 630 -11.04 10.18 -32.42
C GLU A 630 -9.71 10.41 -33.15
N PRO A 631 -9.62 11.24 -34.21
CA PRO A 631 -8.34 11.58 -34.85
C PRO A 631 -7.36 12.27 -33.88
N ALA A 632 -7.83 13.17 -33.03
CA ALA A 632 -6.99 13.86 -32.04
C ALA A 632 -6.39 12.87 -31.01
N PHE A 633 -7.21 11.99 -30.46
CA PHE A 633 -6.70 10.95 -29.55
C PHE A 633 -5.74 9.97 -30.24
N ALA A 634 -6.04 9.57 -31.50
CA ALA A 634 -5.13 8.74 -32.29
C ALA A 634 -3.75 9.40 -32.42
N TYR A 635 -3.72 10.71 -32.73
CA TYR A 635 -2.48 11.47 -32.82
C TYR A 635 -1.75 11.56 -31.46
N LEU A 636 -2.45 11.84 -30.38
CA LEU A 636 -1.87 11.91 -29.04
C LEU A 636 -1.24 10.57 -28.59
N PHE A 637 -1.91 9.45 -28.86
CA PHE A 637 -1.34 8.14 -28.56
C PHE A 637 -0.12 7.82 -29.45
N HIS A 638 -0.11 8.29 -30.69
CA HIS A 638 1.08 8.19 -31.56
C HIS A 638 2.25 9.04 -31.03
N LEU A 639 1.98 10.27 -30.55
CA LEU A 639 2.99 11.11 -29.89
C LEU A 639 3.54 10.43 -28.63
N LYS A 640 2.69 9.76 -27.86
CA LYS A 640 3.11 8.95 -26.71
C LYS A 640 4.08 7.84 -27.13
N LYS A 641 3.79 7.14 -28.24
CA LYS A 641 4.67 6.09 -28.78
C LYS A 641 6.04 6.66 -29.18
N LEU A 642 6.08 7.84 -29.81
CA LEU A 642 7.31 8.52 -30.19
C LEU A 642 8.14 9.02 -29.00
N MET A 643 7.47 9.38 -27.90
CA MET A 643 8.12 9.81 -26.67
C MET A 643 8.84 8.66 -25.96
N ARG A 644 8.33 7.45 -26.08
CA ARG A 644 8.75 6.29 -25.29
C ARG A 644 10.22 5.92 -25.56
N ARG A 645 10.95 5.61 -24.46
CA ARG A 645 12.35 5.14 -24.50
C ARG A 645 12.42 3.74 -23.91
N GLU A 646 13.13 2.86 -24.59
CA GLU A 646 13.33 1.50 -24.12
C GLU A 646 14.07 1.46 -22.77
N GLY A 647 13.65 0.58 -21.88
CA GLY A 647 14.24 0.42 -20.53
C GLY A 647 13.88 1.51 -19.53
N THR A 648 13.03 2.48 -19.89
CA THR A 648 12.59 3.54 -18.98
C THR A 648 11.17 3.27 -18.48
N LEU A 649 10.95 3.45 -17.18
CA LEU A 649 9.61 3.40 -16.59
C LEU A 649 8.74 4.52 -17.20
N MET A 650 7.52 4.19 -17.64
CA MET A 650 6.59 5.18 -18.19
C MET A 650 5.21 5.06 -17.55
N LEU A 651 4.73 6.20 -17.04
CA LEU A 651 3.35 6.34 -16.55
C LEU A 651 2.53 7.12 -17.59
N THR A 652 1.43 6.52 -18.03
CA THR A 652 0.40 7.18 -18.86
C THR A 652 -0.84 7.42 -18.01
N VAL A 653 -1.23 8.67 -17.81
CA VAL A 653 -2.45 9.02 -17.07
C VAL A 653 -3.53 9.51 -18.05
N ILE A 654 -4.74 9.00 -17.90
CA ILE A 654 -5.88 9.40 -18.72
C ILE A 654 -7.03 9.82 -17.79
N GLU A 655 -7.36 11.11 -17.78
CA GLU A 655 -8.56 11.60 -17.11
C GLU A 655 -9.78 11.38 -17.99
N GLU A 656 -10.92 11.10 -17.34
CA GLU A 656 -12.18 10.74 -18.01
C GLU A 656 -12.02 9.66 -19.09
N TYR A 657 -11.23 8.64 -18.77
CA TYR A 657 -10.78 7.55 -19.65
C TYR A 657 -11.94 6.81 -20.36
N TRP A 658 -13.14 6.87 -19.83
CA TRP A 658 -14.33 6.23 -20.40
C TRP A 658 -14.71 6.79 -21.78
N LEU A 659 -14.35 8.04 -22.09
CA LEU A 659 -14.65 8.64 -23.39
C LEU A 659 -13.72 8.13 -24.49
N PRO A 660 -12.37 8.19 -24.36
CA PRO A 660 -11.47 7.56 -25.32
C PRO A 660 -11.76 6.08 -25.59
N LEU A 661 -12.18 5.32 -24.58
CA LEU A 661 -12.51 3.90 -24.73
C LEU A 661 -13.74 3.64 -25.63
N ARG A 662 -14.53 4.64 -25.96
CA ARG A 662 -15.62 4.50 -26.95
C ARG A 662 -15.11 4.33 -28.38
N PHE A 663 -13.95 4.90 -28.67
CA PHE A 663 -13.32 4.77 -29.99
C PHE A 663 -12.58 3.44 -30.08
N ARG A 664 -12.92 2.66 -31.10
CA ARG A 664 -12.35 1.30 -31.25
C ARG A 664 -10.84 1.31 -31.36
N THR A 665 -10.28 2.18 -32.19
CA THR A 665 -8.84 2.32 -32.41
C THR A 665 -8.08 2.66 -31.11
N ILE A 666 -8.64 3.54 -30.30
CA ILE A 666 -8.04 3.96 -29.02
C ILE A 666 -8.17 2.85 -27.97
N ARG A 667 -9.29 2.15 -27.96
CA ARG A 667 -9.50 1.00 -27.07
C ARG A 667 -8.46 -0.09 -27.31
N GLU A 668 -8.19 -0.43 -28.58
CA GLU A 668 -7.17 -1.41 -28.96
C GLU A 668 -5.78 -1.00 -28.47
N GLN A 669 -5.40 0.28 -28.56
CA GLN A 669 -4.12 0.80 -28.05
C GLN A 669 -4.03 0.78 -26.52
N ILE A 670 -5.10 1.11 -25.81
CA ILE A 670 -5.17 1.02 -24.35
C ILE A 670 -5.08 -0.45 -23.93
N GLU A 671 -5.79 -1.34 -24.61
CA GLU A 671 -5.75 -2.79 -24.35
C GLU A 671 -4.34 -3.36 -24.54
N GLU A 672 -3.67 -3.00 -25.62
CA GLU A 672 -2.28 -3.38 -25.88
C GLU A 672 -1.37 -2.93 -24.72
N THR A 673 -1.49 -1.67 -24.29
CA THR A 673 -0.70 -1.15 -23.17
C THR A 673 -0.99 -1.87 -21.87
N LEU A 674 -2.27 -2.15 -21.55
CA LEU A 674 -2.65 -2.88 -20.35
C LEU A 674 -2.14 -4.33 -20.36
N ALA A 675 -2.13 -4.99 -21.52
CA ALA A 675 -1.72 -6.38 -21.66
C ALA A 675 -0.19 -6.55 -21.72
N SER A 676 0.52 -5.67 -22.44
CA SER A 676 1.96 -5.80 -22.72
C SER A 676 2.84 -4.87 -21.88
N GLY A 677 2.28 -3.79 -21.32
CA GLY A 677 3.02 -2.69 -20.69
C GLY A 677 3.99 -3.14 -19.59
N ARG A 678 3.65 -4.19 -18.80
CA ARG A 678 4.58 -4.72 -17.79
C ARG A 678 5.91 -5.18 -18.38
N LYS A 679 5.93 -5.72 -19.61
CA LYS A 679 7.16 -6.18 -20.28
C LYS A 679 8.03 -5.01 -20.69
N GLU A 680 7.40 -3.91 -20.94
CA GLU A 680 7.94 -2.70 -21.53
C GLU A 680 8.24 -1.60 -20.49
N GLY A 681 7.91 -1.85 -19.20
CA GLY A 681 8.04 -0.86 -18.15
C GLY A 681 6.98 0.24 -18.20
N GLU A 682 5.88 0.03 -18.94
CA GLU A 682 4.77 0.99 -19.03
C GLU A 682 3.59 0.57 -18.15
N PHE A 683 2.98 1.55 -17.49
CA PHE A 683 1.75 1.37 -16.73
C PHE A 683 0.81 2.56 -16.87
N MET A 684 -0.47 2.34 -16.66
CA MET A 684 -1.52 3.34 -16.86
C MET A 684 -2.23 3.68 -15.56
N GLY A 685 -2.53 4.97 -15.40
CA GLY A 685 -3.44 5.51 -14.41
C GLY A 685 -4.74 5.96 -15.09
N LEU A 686 -5.85 5.27 -14.81
CA LEU A 686 -7.16 5.54 -15.38
C LEU A 686 -8.01 6.28 -14.34
N ILE A 687 -8.38 7.52 -14.64
CA ILE A 687 -9.04 8.40 -13.68
C ILE A 687 -10.43 8.79 -14.19
N THR A 688 -11.44 8.80 -13.33
CA THR A 688 -12.76 9.34 -13.67
C THR A 688 -13.45 9.96 -12.46
N GLN A 689 -14.26 10.97 -12.75
CA GLN A 689 -15.18 11.59 -11.80
C GLN A 689 -16.60 10.97 -11.87
N GLN A 690 -16.82 10.12 -12.86
CA GLN A 690 -18.14 9.52 -13.13
C GLN A 690 -18.09 7.99 -13.01
N PRO A 691 -18.26 7.43 -11.79
CA PRO A 691 -18.17 5.98 -11.57
C PRO A 691 -19.12 5.16 -12.47
N GLU A 692 -20.29 5.68 -12.78
CA GLU A 692 -21.25 5.03 -13.68
C GLU A 692 -20.74 4.92 -15.12
N GLN A 693 -20.04 5.95 -15.62
CA GLN A 693 -19.45 5.90 -16.95
C GLN A 693 -18.27 4.96 -17.01
N ALA A 694 -17.49 4.90 -15.93
CA ALA A 694 -16.43 3.90 -15.78
C ALA A 694 -16.99 2.48 -15.85
N GLN A 695 -18.14 2.24 -15.23
CA GLN A 695 -18.81 0.94 -15.27
C GLN A 695 -19.25 0.57 -16.69
N ARG A 696 -19.89 1.51 -17.40
CA ARG A 696 -20.25 1.32 -18.82
C ARG A 696 -19.03 1.04 -19.69
N ALA A 697 -17.91 1.71 -19.42
CA ALA A 697 -16.65 1.43 -20.11
C ALA A 697 -16.12 0.03 -19.78
N ALA A 698 -16.21 -0.43 -18.53
CA ALA A 698 -15.82 -1.77 -18.12
C ALA A 698 -16.75 -2.87 -18.69
N ASP A 699 -18.01 -2.56 -18.96
CA ASP A 699 -18.94 -3.46 -19.66
C ASP A 699 -18.60 -3.57 -21.16
N LEU A 700 -18.16 -2.46 -21.77
CA LEU A 700 -17.66 -2.46 -23.15
C LEU A 700 -16.28 -3.12 -23.29
N PHE A 701 -15.49 -3.10 -22.22
CA PHE A 701 -14.13 -3.61 -22.17
C PHE A 701 -13.86 -4.37 -20.87
N PRO A 702 -14.32 -5.65 -20.79
CA PRO A 702 -14.20 -6.47 -19.57
C PRO A 702 -12.76 -6.67 -19.08
N ALA A 703 -11.76 -6.60 -19.98
CA ALA A 703 -10.35 -6.71 -19.64
C ALA A 703 -9.87 -5.65 -18.64
N LEU A 704 -10.51 -4.48 -18.55
CA LEU A 704 -10.21 -3.48 -17.51
C LEU A 704 -10.28 -4.07 -16.11
N ARG A 705 -11.28 -4.91 -15.84
CA ARG A 705 -11.48 -5.49 -14.50
C ARG A 705 -10.36 -6.46 -14.10
N SER A 706 -9.77 -7.15 -15.06
CA SER A 706 -8.73 -8.16 -14.83
C SER A 706 -7.30 -7.61 -14.93
N LEU A 707 -7.08 -6.59 -15.78
CA LEU A 707 -5.74 -6.04 -16.04
C LEU A 707 -5.36 -4.89 -15.09
N VAL A 708 -6.34 -4.24 -14.46
CA VAL A 708 -6.11 -3.16 -13.50
C VAL A 708 -6.16 -3.71 -12.08
N ALA A 709 -4.99 -4.04 -11.54
CA ALA A 709 -4.87 -4.68 -10.24
C ALA A 709 -5.09 -3.75 -9.03
N THR A 710 -4.80 -2.45 -9.20
CA THR A 710 -4.92 -1.46 -8.13
C THR A 710 -6.13 -0.57 -8.37
N LYS A 711 -7.03 -0.52 -7.39
CA LYS A 711 -8.21 0.33 -7.42
C LYS A 711 -8.22 1.28 -6.24
N ILE A 712 -8.53 2.54 -6.51
CA ILE A 712 -8.58 3.62 -5.52
C ILE A 712 -9.96 4.27 -5.62
N TRP A 713 -10.75 4.16 -4.55
CA TRP A 713 -12.07 4.78 -4.47
C TRP A 713 -12.06 5.91 -3.44
N LEU A 714 -12.23 7.13 -3.91
CA LEU A 714 -12.39 8.31 -3.07
C LEU A 714 -13.87 8.51 -2.73
N ALA A 715 -14.13 9.27 -1.67
CA ALA A 715 -15.48 9.46 -1.16
C ALA A 715 -16.50 9.81 -2.26
N ASP A 716 -17.59 9.05 -2.26
CA ASP A 716 -18.75 9.24 -3.11
C ASP A 716 -20.05 9.11 -2.29
N PRO A 717 -20.62 10.25 -1.84
CA PRO A 717 -21.86 10.22 -1.07
C PRO A 717 -23.06 9.64 -1.85
N ALA A 718 -23.03 9.70 -3.19
CA ALA A 718 -24.07 9.18 -4.05
C ALA A 718 -23.87 7.70 -4.45
N ALA A 719 -22.81 7.04 -3.98
CA ALA A 719 -22.47 5.68 -4.35
C ALA A 719 -23.64 4.69 -4.20
N GLU A 720 -23.89 3.90 -5.25
CA GLU A 720 -24.84 2.81 -5.27
C GLU A 720 -24.14 1.47 -5.07
N GLU A 721 -24.64 0.65 -4.12
CA GLU A 721 -23.98 -0.60 -3.70
C GLU A 721 -23.71 -1.53 -4.87
N GLU A 722 -24.72 -1.77 -5.72
CA GLU A 722 -24.59 -2.73 -6.81
C GLU A 722 -23.47 -2.37 -7.81
N ALA A 723 -23.30 -1.08 -8.09
CA ALA A 723 -22.29 -0.58 -9.00
C ALA A 723 -20.86 -0.85 -8.48
N TYR A 724 -20.64 -0.60 -7.19
CA TYR A 724 -19.33 -0.78 -6.56
C TYR A 724 -19.01 -2.27 -6.29
N LEU A 725 -20.01 -3.09 -5.99
CA LEU A 725 -19.83 -4.54 -5.88
C LEU A 725 -19.42 -5.16 -7.22
N ARG A 726 -20.03 -4.74 -8.33
CA ARG A 726 -19.63 -5.16 -9.68
C ARG A 726 -18.20 -4.74 -10.02
N ASP A 727 -17.76 -3.63 -9.46
CA ASP A 727 -16.39 -3.12 -9.64
C ASP A 727 -15.36 -3.85 -8.75
N GLY A 728 -15.79 -4.80 -7.93
CA GLY A 728 -14.94 -5.66 -7.11
C GLY A 728 -14.81 -5.26 -5.65
N MET A 729 -15.62 -4.31 -5.18
CA MET A 729 -15.74 -4.00 -3.75
C MET A 729 -16.57 -5.09 -3.04
N THR A 730 -16.20 -5.46 -1.82
CA THR A 730 -17.05 -6.34 -0.99
C THR A 730 -18.17 -5.54 -0.31
N ARG A 731 -19.21 -6.20 0.17
CA ARG A 731 -20.27 -5.53 0.91
C ARG A 731 -19.79 -4.86 2.19
N LYS A 732 -18.81 -5.47 2.85
CA LYS A 732 -18.20 -4.91 4.06
C LYS A 732 -17.39 -3.66 3.73
N GLU A 733 -16.54 -3.71 2.68
CA GLU A 733 -15.82 -2.54 2.18
C GLU A 733 -16.80 -1.41 1.79
N PHE A 734 -17.90 -1.74 1.11
CA PHE A 734 -18.88 -0.74 0.70
C PHE A 734 -19.56 -0.05 1.89
N ARG A 735 -19.91 -0.80 2.94
CA ARG A 735 -20.51 -0.23 4.16
C ARG A 735 -19.59 0.77 4.84
N GLU A 736 -18.28 0.47 4.93
CA GLU A 736 -17.28 1.38 5.49
C GLU A 736 -16.98 2.55 4.53
N PHE A 737 -16.89 2.27 3.23
CA PHE A 737 -16.70 3.28 2.19
C PHE A 737 -17.83 4.33 2.18
N LYS A 738 -19.09 3.90 2.37
CA LYS A 738 -20.25 4.79 2.40
C LYS A 738 -20.23 5.80 3.57
N LYS A 739 -19.44 5.55 4.60
CA LYS A 739 -19.23 6.48 5.71
C LYS A 739 -18.23 7.60 5.38
N LEU A 740 -17.47 7.45 4.29
CA LEU A 740 -16.49 8.45 3.90
C LEU A 740 -17.16 9.71 3.40
N THR A 741 -16.58 10.84 3.78
CA THR A 741 -16.96 12.16 3.26
C THR A 741 -15.75 12.80 2.58
N PRO A 742 -15.92 13.73 1.63
CA PRO A 742 -14.83 14.45 1.02
C PRO A 742 -13.90 15.16 2.04
N GLN A 743 -14.49 15.61 3.17
CA GLN A 743 -13.76 16.28 4.26
C GLN A 743 -12.90 15.32 5.08
N SER A 744 -13.23 14.04 5.11
CA SER A 744 -12.46 13.03 5.84
C SER A 744 -11.06 12.81 5.26
N ARG A 745 -10.82 13.20 4.01
CA ARG A 745 -9.57 12.96 3.27
C ARG A 745 -9.17 11.48 3.21
N ARG A 746 -10.14 10.59 3.43
CA ARG A 746 -9.98 9.14 3.42
C ARG A 746 -10.46 8.55 2.09
N PHE A 747 -9.85 7.44 1.72
CA PHE A 747 -10.17 6.68 0.51
C PHE A 747 -9.84 5.21 0.71
N LEU A 748 -10.46 4.34 -0.09
CA LEU A 748 -10.18 2.91 -0.09
C LEU A 748 -9.17 2.59 -1.20
N ILE A 749 -8.11 1.86 -0.86
CA ILE A 749 -7.17 1.26 -1.82
C ILE A 749 -7.39 -0.25 -1.77
N LYS A 750 -7.51 -0.87 -2.94
CA LYS A 750 -7.59 -2.32 -3.08
C LYS A 750 -6.58 -2.83 -4.09
N GLN A 751 -5.81 -3.85 -3.71
CA GLN A 751 -4.82 -4.51 -4.54
C GLN A 751 -4.99 -6.03 -4.41
N GLY A 752 -5.65 -6.64 -5.39
CA GLY A 752 -6.04 -8.04 -5.28
C GLY A 752 -6.96 -8.29 -4.08
N ASN A 753 -6.51 -9.12 -3.15
CA ASN A 753 -7.26 -9.45 -1.91
C ASN A 753 -6.93 -8.52 -0.73
N GLN A 754 -6.00 -7.61 -0.90
CA GLN A 754 -5.64 -6.64 0.15
C GLN A 754 -6.36 -5.33 -0.07
N SER A 755 -6.93 -4.79 0.99
CA SER A 755 -7.55 -3.46 0.99
C SER A 755 -7.19 -2.69 2.24
N ALA A 756 -7.14 -1.36 2.13
CA ALA A 756 -6.89 -0.47 3.25
C ALA A 756 -7.67 0.83 3.10
N PHE A 757 -8.21 1.32 4.19
CA PHE A 757 -8.68 2.70 4.29
C PHE A 757 -7.49 3.60 4.63
N ALA A 758 -7.06 4.36 3.65
CA ALA A 758 -5.95 5.30 3.77
C ALA A 758 -6.44 6.73 3.83
N SER A 759 -5.62 7.65 4.31
CA SER A 759 -5.87 9.08 4.28
C SER A 759 -4.67 9.86 3.78
N PHE A 760 -4.96 10.92 3.02
CA PHE A 760 -3.97 11.86 2.53
C PHE A 760 -4.41 13.29 2.89
N ASP A 761 -3.94 13.76 4.02
CA ASP A 761 -4.29 15.08 4.53
C ASP A 761 -3.12 16.05 4.33
N LEU A 762 -3.38 17.11 3.59
CA LEU A 762 -2.46 18.22 3.33
C LEU A 762 -2.80 19.48 4.12
N SER A 763 -3.60 19.38 5.18
CA SER A 763 -3.94 20.54 6.04
C SER A 763 -2.66 21.19 6.57
N GLY A 764 -2.52 22.49 6.37
CA GLY A 764 -1.34 23.24 6.71
C GLY A 764 -0.17 23.17 5.71
N LEU A 765 -0.36 22.47 4.58
CA LEU A 765 0.58 22.40 3.45
C LEU A 765 -0.01 23.11 2.21
N ASP A 766 -0.37 24.39 2.37
CA ASP A 766 -1.08 25.16 1.34
C ASP A 766 -0.31 25.25 0.02
N ASP A 767 1.03 25.26 0.06
CA ASP A 767 1.89 25.23 -1.13
C ASP A 767 1.79 23.91 -1.89
N ALA A 768 1.74 22.81 -1.16
CA ALA A 768 1.53 21.50 -1.77
C ALA A 768 0.15 21.42 -2.43
N ILE A 769 -0.90 21.95 -1.78
CA ILE A 769 -2.24 22.04 -2.36
C ILE A 769 -2.23 22.90 -3.62
N ALA A 770 -1.51 24.01 -3.64
CA ALA A 770 -1.43 24.90 -4.81
C ALA A 770 -0.80 24.23 -6.05
N VAL A 771 0.11 23.28 -5.82
CA VAL A 771 0.78 22.55 -6.90
C VAL A 771 0.04 21.24 -7.28
N PHE A 772 -0.43 20.47 -6.30
CA PHE A 772 -1.04 19.15 -6.54
C PHE A 772 -2.54 19.20 -6.83
N SER A 773 -3.21 20.30 -6.49
CA SER A 773 -4.63 20.51 -6.75
C SER A 773 -4.77 21.66 -7.74
N GLY A 774 -4.45 21.39 -9.00
CA GLY A 774 -4.59 22.39 -10.07
C GLY A 774 -6.06 22.76 -10.26
N ASP A 775 -6.30 24.03 -10.34
CA ASP A 775 -7.55 24.61 -10.83
C ASP A 775 -7.25 25.63 -11.93
N ARG A 776 -8.28 26.00 -12.70
CA ARG A 776 -8.13 26.94 -13.81
C ARG A 776 -7.56 28.29 -13.38
N GLU A 777 -7.89 28.76 -12.19
CA GLU A 777 -7.38 30.05 -11.68
C GLU A 777 -5.89 29.96 -11.33
N ASN A 778 -5.47 28.88 -10.67
CA ASN A 778 -4.05 28.65 -10.40
C ASN A 778 -3.25 28.50 -11.69
N ALA A 779 -3.80 27.83 -12.70
CA ALA A 779 -3.19 27.71 -14.02
C ALA A 779 -3.01 29.08 -14.72
N LEU A 780 -4.02 29.97 -14.63
CA LEU A 780 -3.91 31.32 -15.17
C LEU A 780 -2.84 32.17 -14.43
N ILE A 781 -2.73 32.04 -13.11
CA ILE A 781 -1.65 32.68 -12.34
C ILE A 781 -0.30 32.11 -12.78
N CYS A 782 -0.19 30.81 -13.00
CA CYS A 782 1.02 30.17 -13.50
C CYS A 782 1.45 30.72 -14.86
N ASP A 783 0.52 30.84 -15.81
CA ASP A 783 0.77 31.41 -17.14
C ASP A 783 1.29 32.84 -17.04
N GLY A 784 0.64 33.69 -16.21
CA GLY A 784 1.06 35.07 -16.00
C GLY A 784 2.45 35.18 -15.39
N VAL A 785 2.75 34.35 -14.40
CA VAL A 785 4.07 34.35 -13.75
C VAL A 785 5.15 33.85 -14.71
N ARG A 786 4.89 32.79 -15.48
CA ARG A 786 5.86 32.26 -16.44
C ARG A 786 6.13 33.22 -17.60
N ALA A 787 5.11 33.94 -18.06
CA ALA A 787 5.29 34.98 -19.07
C ALA A 787 6.21 36.12 -18.60
N GLU A 788 6.26 36.38 -17.29
CA GLU A 788 7.05 37.43 -16.64
C GLU A 788 8.46 36.96 -16.28
N PHE A 789 8.60 35.74 -15.73
CA PHE A 789 9.82 35.21 -15.12
C PHE A 789 10.50 34.07 -15.90
N GLY A 790 9.89 33.59 -17.00
CA GLY A 790 10.41 32.48 -17.81
C GLY A 790 9.96 31.11 -17.30
N ASP A 791 10.55 30.07 -17.88
CA ASP A 791 10.11 28.68 -17.73
C ASP A 791 10.85 27.87 -16.64
N ASP A 792 11.89 28.45 -16.05
CA ASP A 792 12.66 27.78 -14.99
C ASP A 792 11.81 27.63 -13.71
N PRO A 793 11.50 26.39 -13.28
CA PRO A 793 10.70 26.16 -12.09
C PRO A 793 11.27 26.77 -10.80
N ASP A 794 12.57 26.80 -10.65
CA ASP A 794 13.21 27.39 -9.46
C ASP A 794 13.03 28.92 -9.38
N VAL A 795 12.71 29.57 -10.51
CA VAL A 795 12.48 31.02 -10.60
C VAL A 795 10.99 31.35 -10.50
N TRP A 796 10.14 30.73 -11.30
CA TRP A 796 8.72 31.10 -11.39
C TRP A 796 7.87 30.52 -10.26
N LEU A 797 8.17 29.28 -9.76
CA LEU A 797 7.31 28.59 -8.82
C LEU A 797 7.20 29.35 -7.47
N PRO A 798 8.27 29.86 -6.84
CA PRO A 798 8.12 30.64 -5.60
C PRO A 798 7.25 31.89 -5.79
N VAL A 799 7.32 32.56 -6.94
CA VAL A 799 6.46 33.72 -7.27
C VAL A 799 5.01 33.28 -7.44
N HIS A 800 4.77 32.15 -8.10
CA HIS A 800 3.44 31.57 -8.24
C HIS A 800 2.82 31.25 -6.86
N LEU A 801 3.56 30.55 -5.99
CA LEU A 801 3.12 30.21 -4.65
C LEU A 801 2.79 31.43 -3.80
N TYR A 802 3.62 32.47 -3.93
CA TYR A 802 3.36 33.75 -3.28
C TYR A 802 2.06 34.41 -3.77
N ARG A 803 1.84 34.50 -5.10
CA ARG A 803 0.62 35.11 -5.69
C ARG A 803 -0.64 34.30 -5.34
N VAL A 804 -0.57 32.97 -5.33
CA VAL A 804 -1.68 32.11 -4.91
C VAL A 804 -2.00 32.33 -3.42
N PHE A 805 -0.97 32.39 -2.58
CA PHE A 805 -1.14 32.67 -1.15
C PHE A 805 -1.76 34.05 -0.91
N GLU A 806 -1.25 35.12 -1.58
CA GLU A 806 -1.79 36.46 -1.48
C GLU A 806 -3.26 36.51 -1.84
N ARG A 807 -3.66 35.89 -2.97
CA ARG A 807 -5.07 35.82 -3.39
C ARG A 807 -5.94 35.17 -2.31
N LYS A 808 -5.52 33.99 -1.81
CA LYS A 808 -6.26 33.27 -0.74
C LYS A 808 -6.36 34.07 0.55
N LEU A 809 -5.26 34.75 0.93
CA LEU A 809 -5.23 35.57 2.14
C LEU A 809 -6.16 36.79 2.00
N ARG A 810 -6.14 37.49 0.86
CA ARG A 810 -7.06 38.60 0.57
C ARG A 810 -8.52 38.16 0.65
N THR A 811 -8.87 37.04 0.02
CA THR A 811 -10.24 36.49 0.07
C THR A 811 -10.66 36.16 1.51
N ARG A 812 -9.77 35.55 2.31
CA ARG A 812 -10.03 35.22 3.72
C ARG A 812 -10.23 36.46 4.58
N LEU A 813 -9.38 37.46 4.41
CA LEU A 813 -9.47 38.72 5.18
C LEU A 813 -10.71 39.53 4.79
N ALA A 814 -11.04 39.61 3.51
CA ALA A 814 -12.25 40.24 3.04
C ALA A 814 -13.53 39.54 3.58
N ALA A 815 -13.54 38.21 3.64
CA ALA A 815 -14.63 37.46 4.25
C ALA A 815 -14.75 37.68 5.76
N LYS A 816 -13.63 37.90 6.46
CA LYS A 816 -13.60 38.10 7.92
C LYS A 816 -13.90 39.55 8.35
N HIS A 817 -13.42 40.52 7.61
CA HIS A 817 -13.42 41.94 7.99
C HIS A 817 -14.24 42.82 7.04
N GLY A 818 -14.81 42.29 5.96
CA GLY A 818 -15.49 43.03 4.91
C GLY A 818 -14.59 43.48 3.77
N ALA A 819 -15.18 44.10 2.75
CA ALA A 819 -14.50 44.43 1.50
C ALA A 819 -13.51 45.60 1.60
N ASP A 820 -13.53 46.41 2.71
CA ASP A 820 -12.63 47.55 2.87
C ASP A 820 -11.21 47.07 3.27
N GLU A 821 -10.31 47.06 2.32
CA GLU A 821 -8.92 46.58 2.50
C GLU A 821 -8.14 47.38 3.59
N ARG A 822 -8.52 48.62 3.86
CA ARG A 822 -7.87 49.41 4.87
C ARG A 822 -7.98 48.82 6.27
N LEU A 823 -9.05 48.08 6.55
CA LEU A 823 -9.31 47.48 7.86
C LEU A 823 -8.34 46.32 8.17
N TRP A 824 -7.77 45.68 7.16
CA TRP A 824 -6.95 44.48 7.29
C TRP A 824 -5.60 44.53 6.54
N SER A 825 -5.22 45.71 5.99
CA SER A 825 -3.95 45.90 5.26
C SER A 825 -2.72 45.48 6.08
N ALA A 826 -2.69 45.81 7.38
CA ALA A 826 -1.59 45.44 8.27
C ALA A 826 -1.50 43.92 8.53
N GLU A 827 -2.64 43.22 8.60
CA GLU A 827 -2.70 41.77 8.74
C GLU A 827 -2.26 41.07 7.42
N LEU A 828 -2.66 41.65 6.29
CA LEU A 828 -2.23 41.21 4.96
C LEU A 828 -0.70 41.33 4.84
N GLN A 829 -0.12 42.50 5.10
CA GLN A 829 1.33 42.75 4.98
C GLN A 829 2.14 41.77 5.84
N ARG A 830 1.78 41.58 7.11
CA ARG A 830 2.45 40.63 7.99
C ARG A 830 2.37 39.18 7.45
N GLY A 831 1.22 38.80 6.90
CA GLY A 831 1.05 37.49 6.27
C GLY A 831 1.94 37.28 5.04
N LEU A 832 2.04 38.30 4.20
CA LEU A 832 2.87 38.30 2.99
C LEU A 832 4.38 38.30 3.31
N GLU A 833 4.81 39.07 4.33
CA GLU A 833 6.21 39.08 4.79
C GLU A 833 6.62 37.71 5.33
N ARG A 834 5.77 37.10 6.16
CA ARG A 834 6.02 35.74 6.65
C ARG A 834 6.12 34.74 5.49
N LYS A 835 5.21 34.81 4.55
CA LYS A 835 5.21 33.90 3.38
C LYS A 835 6.47 34.07 2.52
N ARG A 836 6.93 35.31 2.33
CA ARG A 836 8.18 35.62 1.63
C ARG A 836 9.39 34.99 2.34
N ALA A 837 9.43 35.09 3.68
CA ALA A 837 10.50 34.50 4.47
C ALA A 837 10.50 32.96 4.41
N GLU A 838 9.32 32.34 4.46
CA GLU A 838 9.17 30.88 4.29
C GLU A 838 9.67 30.40 2.91
N LEU A 839 9.26 31.08 1.84
CA LEU A 839 9.68 30.72 0.48
C LEU A 839 11.18 30.94 0.25
N ALA A 840 11.79 31.95 0.88
CA ALA A 840 13.23 32.19 0.79
C ALA A 840 14.07 31.07 1.45
N GLN A 841 13.52 30.34 2.40
CA GLN A 841 14.20 29.18 3.00
C GLN A 841 14.21 27.97 2.04
N VAL A 842 13.17 27.81 1.24
CA VAL A 842 13.04 26.71 0.26
C VAL A 842 13.75 27.04 -1.05
N TYR A 843 13.67 28.29 -1.47
CA TYR A 843 14.23 28.83 -2.73
C TYR A 843 15.20 30.00 -2.43
N PRO A 844 16.42 29.72 -1.93
CA PRO A 844 17.39 30.79 -1.70
C PRO A 844 17.78 31.49 -3.00
N PRO A 845 18.11 32.78 -2.95
CA PRO A 845 18.56 33.52 -4.13
C PRO A 845 19.78 32.84 -4.78
N VAL A 846 19.86 32.82 -6.09
CA VAL A 846 20.83 32.07 -6.91
C VAL A 846 22.31 32.36 -6.61
N ASN A 847 22.61 33.41 -5.82
CA ASN A 847 23.98 33.86 -5.48
C ASN A 847 24.50 33.35 -4.12
N GLN A 848 23.79 32.49 -3.39
CA GLN A 848 24.33 31.86 -2.17
C GLN A 848 24.69 30.42 -2.47
N PRO A 849 25.91 29.94 -2.09
CA PRO A 849 26.23 28.53 -2.18
C PRO A 849 25.23 27.73 -1.34
N VAL A 850 24.62 26.73 -1.93
CA VAL A 850 23.72 25.81 -1.24
C VAL A 850 24.58 25.04 -0.24
N ASP A 851 24.32 25.21 1.03
CA ASP A 851 24.91 24.37 2.07
C ASP A 851 24.21 23.00 1.96
N ASP A 852 24.91 22.01 1.43
CA ASP A 852 24.38 20.64 1.21
C ASP A 852 23.88 19.98 2.51
N ASP A 853 24.29 20.50 3.67
CA ASP A 853 23.88 20.01 5.00
C ASP A 853 22.50 20.49 5.45
N VAL A 854 21.86 21.43 4.75
CA VAL A 854 20.49 21.88 5.07
C VAL A 854 19.44 20.89 4.57
N PHE A 855 19.84 19.93 3.75
CA PHE A 855 18.98 18.90 3.14
C PHE A 855 19.29 17.46 3.61
N ALA A 856 20.14 17.31 4.66
CA ALA A 856 20.42 16.01 5.28
C ALA A 856 19.39 15.60 6.33
#